data_fce7bc30c5dad834bde3d30e6d3037bf
#
_entry.id   fce7bc30c5dad834bde3d30e6d3037bf
#
_cell.length_a   1.000
_cell.length_b   1.000
_cell.length_c   1.000
_cell.angle_alpha   90.00
_cell.angle_beta   90.00
_cell.angle_gamma   90.00
#
_symmetry.space_group_name_H-M   'P 1'
#
loop_
_entity.id
_entity.type
_entity.pdbx_description
1 polymer ?
#
loop_
_entity_poly.entity_id
_entity_poly.type
_entity_poly.pdbx_seq_one_letter_code
_entity_poly.pdbx_strand_id
1 'polypeptide(L)'
;MPAVPALLAGQADFMKLIAIVVAAASAAFLGLSQGQANALPLFVPVSGFVLAAILWLARDISIFLRIFMGMYALGYLLIAAANTLASYGLVPQTLAALVPPAFMATASVCFAGLVFGVSFIPVVRTITNLADPYFYSIRSGEENFSWFGRLFRSEGRAAVAMVAAIIATNFVQVGLNIKFNLWYRDLFDALQNKNADAFWYQIWWVFIPLLVFWIIFQLLDFTIDTIFRIRWRQWLTESYFSRWLDRSTHYKMGVAGQNADNPDQRISVDVAAFISSTMTLSTQMMAQLATLVSFTVLLWGLSEGFTFPGTAVVIPGLLVWVAVAYSLVGTILTHLIGRPLIRLDFLQEKFEANFRFSLARLREYGEQVALLRGADAEKANLRGGFAQVITNVIDILKRRLKIEGFRFSWQQMSVAFPYLFMGPYFFLDRITLGQLQQGAQAFGQVNASLSFFISAYTTLAAYKATIDRLVTFEDAMGRAEVIGTVPPHIERKTAPENALVIRDLRVDLPHGVRIVEIDRLDLRAGEPVLVNGPSGSGKSTLFRALAGIWPYGSGEVDVPEGRSVMLLPQRPYIPQGNLRAAISYPAVAGAYDDAAIRAVLIAVGLPALVNRLDDDDNWGQRLSGGEQQRLAIARALLAKPDWLLLDEASSALDEKSERVLYEAIAAALPDTTIVSIGHRSTLAAFHDRRIDLQPMDDGVARPVDLAREPVPVG
;
A
#
# COMPACT_ATOMS: atom_id res chain seq x y z
N MET A 1 -8.35 -16.67 -11.05
CA MET A 1 -8.47 -16.93 -9.60
C MET A 1 -9.65 -17.88 -9.28
N PRO A 2 -9.55 -19.19 -9.51
CA PRO A 2 -10.68 -20.12 -9.26
C PRO A 2 -10.77 -20.66 -7.82
N ALA A 3 -9.81 -20.36 -6.94
CA ALA A 3 -9.80 -20.93 -5.56
C ALA A 3 -10.46 -20.03 -4.49
N VAL A 4 -10.82 -18.80 -4.83
CA VAL A 4 -11.41 -17.83 -3.88
C VAL A 4 -12.80 -18.25 -3.36
N PRO A 5 -13.72 -18.82 -4.18
CA PRO A 5 -15.05 -19.19 -3.70
C PRO A 5 -15.06 -20.29 -2.63
N ALA A 6 -14.16 -21.28 -2.70
CA ALA A 6 -14.12 -22.38 -1.75
C ALA A 6 -13.55 -21.97 -0.38
N LEU A 7 -12.61 -21.02 -0.35
CA LEU A 7 -12.07 -20.42 0.87
C LEU A 7 -13.07 -19.49 1.56
N LEU A 8 -13.88 -18.78 0.77
CA LEU A 8 -14.99 -17.95 1.27
C LEU A 8 -16.04 -18.80 1.99
N ALA A 9 -16.39 -19.97 1.45
CA ALA A 9 -17.36 -20.88 2.06
C ALA A 9 -16.89 -21.39 3.43
N GLY A 10 -15.64 -21.84 3.55
CA GLY A 10 -15.11 -22.36 4.82
C GLY A 10 -14.99 -21.29 5.92
N GLN A 11 -14.81 -20.02 5.57
CA GLN A 11 -14.71 -18.94 6.56
C GLN A 11 -16.06 -18.32 6.94
N ALA A 12 -17.06 -18.36 6.05
CA ALA A 12 -18.44 -18.02 6.39
C ALA A 12 -18.99 -19.02 7.43
N ASP A 13 -18.62 -20.28 7.32
CA ASP A 13 -18.98 -21.32 8.26
C ASP A 13 -18.30 -21.15 9.64
N PHE A 14 -17.07 -20.60 9.67
CA PHE A 14 -16.39 -20.28 10.92
C PHE A 14 -17.12 -19.19 11.74
N MET A 15 -17.60 -18.11 11.09
CA MET A 15 -18.39 -17.07 11.77
C MET A 15 -19.74 -17.61 12.30
N LYS A 16 -20.39 -18.51 11.54
CA LYS A 16 -21.60 -19.19 12.02
C LYS A 16 -21.31 -20.07 13.23
N LEU A 17 -20.17 -20.78 13.22
CA LEU A 17 -19.74 -21.59 14.36
C LEU A 17 -19.54 -20.73 15.61
N ILE A 18 -18.86 -19.59 15.50
CA ILE A 18 -18.69 -18.65 16.63
C ILE A 18 -20.04 -18.15 17.10
N ALA A 19 -20.95 -17.80 16.20
CA ALA A 19 -22.30 -17.35 16.55
C ALA A 19 -23.08 -18.41 17.34
N ILE A 20 -23.01 -19.67 16.90
CA ILE A 20 -23.62 -20.81 17.61
C ILE A 20 -22.99 -21.00 19.00
N VAL A 21 -21.69 -20.94 19.11
CA VAL A 21 -20.96 -21.06 20.39
C VAL A 21 -21.36 -19.94 21.35
N VAL A 22 -21.45 -18.68 20.87
CA VAL A 22 -21.88 -17.53 21.67
C VAL A 22 -23.35 -17.71 22.12
N ALA A 23 -24.23 -18.14 21.24
CA ALA A 23 -25.62 -18.37 21.57
C ALA A 23 -25.78 -19.48 22.61
N ALA A 24 -25.09 -20.61 22.44
CA ALA A 24 -25.11 -21.72 23.40
C ALA A 24 -24.55 -21.33 24.78
N ALA A 25 -23.40 -20.59 24.79
CA ALA A 25 -22.82 -20.08 26.02
C ALA A 25 -23.78 -19.08 26.72
N SER A 26 -24.43 -18.20 25.96
CA SER A 26 -25.39 -17.23 26.50
C SER A 26 -26.62 -17.93 27.11
N ALA A 27 -27.12 -19.01 26.49
CA ALA A 27 -28.17 -19.84 27.03
C ALA A 27 -27.72 -20.53 28.34
N ALA A 28 -26.51 -21.06 28.39
CA ALA A 28 -25.93 -21.63 29.61
C ALA A 28 -25.79 -20.59 30.72
N PHE A 29 -25.28 -19.39 30.44
CA PHE A 29 -25.17 -18.29 31.41
C PHE A 29 -26.55 -17.83 31.90
N LEU A 30 -27.57 -17.82 31.03
CA LEU A 30 -28.94 -17.51 31.42
C LEU A 30 -29.51 -18.57 32.38
N GLY A 31 -29.29 -19.84 32.09
CA GLY A 31 -29.70 -20.95 32.95
C GLY A 31 -28.99 -20.90 34.32
N LEU A 32 -27.71 -20.66 34.35
CA LEU A 32 -26.92 -20.54 35.58
C LEU A 32 -27.26 -19.28 36.40
N SER A 33 -27.80 -18.23 35.78
CA SER A 33 -28.23 -17.02 36.49
C SER A 33 -29.56 -17.15 37.22
N GLN A 34 -30.35 -18.18 36.95
CA GLN A 34 -31.62 -18.42 37.62
C GLN A 34 -31.41 -19.13 38.97
N GLY A 35 -31.67 -18.43 40.06
CA GLY A 35 -31.69 -19.04 41.39
C GLY A 35 -30.62 -18.64 42.39
N GLN A 36 -29.77 -17.68 42.11
CA GLN A 36 -28.77 -17.19 43.05
C GLN A 36 -28.88 -15.68 43.33
N ALA A 37 -28.65 -15.29 44.60
CA ALA A 37 -28.73 -13.90 45.05
C ALA A 37 -27.64 -12.99 44.41
N ASN A 38 -26.49 -13.57 43.95
CA ASN A 38 -25.40 -12.90 43.31
C ASN A 38 -25.23 -13.32 41.83
N ALA A 39 -26.32 -13.69 41.18
CA ALA A 39 -26.32 -14.14 39.79
C ALA A 39 -25.81 -13.07 38.80
N LEU A 40 -25.27 -13.55 37.68
CA LEU A 40 -24.89 -12.68 36.57
C LEU A 40 -26.09 -11.80 36.13
N PRO A 41 -25.96 -10.49 36.01
CA PRO A 41 -27.06 -9.62 35.59
C PRO A 41 -27.69 -10.09 34.26
N LEU A 42 -29.01 -10.16 34.17
CA LEU A 42 -29.76 -10.69 33.02
C LEU A 42 -29.39 -9.99 31.69
N PHE A 43 -28.99 -8.72 31.74
CA PHE A 43 -28.61 -8.00 30.53
C PHE A 43 -27.35 -8.60 29.83
N VAL A 44 -26.49 -9.33 30.56
CA VAL A 44 -25.29 -9.95 29.97
C VAL A 44 -25.67 -11.12 29.07
N PRO A 45 -26.37 -12.19 29.53
CA PRO A 45 -26.74 -13.29 28.63
C PRO A 45 -27.70 -12.85 27.52
N VAL A 46 -28.57 -11.86 27.75
CA VAL A 46 -29.44 -11.30 26.69
C VAL A 46 -28.62 -10.62 25.62
N SER A 47 -27.63 -9.82 26.01
CA SER A 47 -26.74 -9.18 25.02
C SER A 47 -25.93 -10.19 24.20
N GLY A 48 -25.62 -11.36 24.73
CA GLY A 48 -24.94 -12.44 24.01
C GLY A 48 -25.76 -13.02 22.86
N PHE A 49 -27.07 -13.10 22.97
CA PHE A 49 -27.96 -13.49 21.86
C PHE A 49 -27.94 -12.41 20.74
N VAL A 50 -27.89 -11.13 21.13
CA VAL A 50 -27.72 -10.03 20.16
C VAL A 50 -26.35 -10.16 19.43
N LEU A 51 -25.29 -10.45 20.19
CA LEU A 51 -23.97 -10.69 19.61
C LEU A 51 -23.99 -11.86 18.62
N ALA A 52 -24.61 -12.99 18.99
CA ALA A 52 -24.74 -14.14 18.11
C ALA A 52 -25.49 -13.80 16.81
N ALA A 53 -26.55 -12.99 16.88
CA ALA A 53 -27.27 -12.50 15.71
C ALA A 53 -26.39 -11.60 14.82
N ILE A 54 -25.65 -10.67 15.41
CA ILE A 54 -24.69 -9.80 14.69
C ILE A 54 -23.63 -10.65 13.99
N LEU A 55 -23.03 -11.62 14.68
CA LEU A 55 -22.01 -12.52 14.09
C LEU A 55 -22.57 -13.36 12.95
N TRP A 56 -23.82 -13.81 13.06
CA TRP A 56 -24.50 -14.56 11.99
C TRP A 56 -24.72 -13.72 10.75
N LEU A 57 -25.12 -12.47 10.90
CA LEU A 57 -25.29 -11.51 9.81
C LEU A 57 -23.96 -11.05 9.20
N ALA A 58 -22.88 -11.06 9.98
CA ALA A 58 -21.56 -10.61 9.58
C ALA A 58 -20.76 -11.64 8.73
N ARG A 59 -21.38 -12.73 8.32
CA ARG A 59 -20.72 -13.80 7.53
C ARG A 59 -20.16 -13.33 6.20
N ASP A 60 -20.75 -12.29 5.60
CA ASP A 60 -20.44 -11.81 4.24
C ASP A 60 -19.59 -10.52 4.24
N ILE A 61 -19.16 -10.05 5.42
CA ILE A 61 -18.25 -8.89 5.51
C ILE A 61 -16.80 -9.30 5.34
N SER A 62 -15.92 -8.28 5.18
CA SER A 62 -14.46 -8.42 5.08
C SER A 62 -13.86 -9.31 6.17
N ILE A 63 -12.83 -10.12 5.81
CA ILE A 63 -12.07 -10.93 6.80
C ILE A 63 -11.42 -10.02 7.84
N PHE A 64 -10.82 -8.92 7.41
CA PHE A 64 -10.18 -7.99 8.34
C PHE A 64 -11.13 -7.56 9.45
N LEU A 65 -12.38 -7.17 9.13
CA LEU A 65 -13.40 -6.80 10.13
C LEU A 65 -13.90 -7.99 10.94
N ARG A 66 -13.98 -9.19 10.35
CA ARG A 66 -14.37 -10.42 11.07
C ARG A 66 -13.40 -10.78 12.18
N ILE A 67 -12.10 -10.49 12.02
CA ILE A 67 -11.11 -10.71 13.09
C ILE A 67 -11.49 -9.89 14.33
N PHE A 68 -11.80 -8.60 14.16
CA PHE A 68 -12.23 -7.73 15.27
C PHE A 68 -13.49 -8.27 15.94
N MET A 69 -14.49 -8.65 15.15
CA MET A 69 -15.74 -9.17 15.69
C MET A 69 -15.53 -10.49 16.46
N GLY A 70 -14.69 -11.39 15.93
CA GLY A 70 -14.33 -12.63 16.61
C GLY A 70 -13.62 -12.38 17.95
N MET A 71 -12.73 -11.39 18.00
CA MET A 71 -12.04 -11.01 19.24
C MET A 71 -12.99 -10.37 20.26
N TYR A 72 -13.96 -9.56 19.84
CA TYR A 72 -15.01 -9.06 20.75
C TYR A 72 -15.91 -10.17 21.25
N ALA A 73 -16.22 -11.16 20.40
CA ALA A 73 -16.99 -12.34 20.84
C ALA A 73 -16.22 -13.16 21.88
N LEU A 74 -14.91 -13.36 21.66
CA LEU A 74 -14.05 -14.02 22.64
C LEU A 74 -13.98 -13.23 23.96
N GLY A 75 -13.81 -11.91 23.88
CA GLY A 75 -13.83 -11.01 25.04
C GLY A 75 -15.14 -11.13 25.83
N TYR A 76 -16.28 -11.11 25.13
CA TYR A 76 -17.60 -11.34 25.76
C TYR A 76 -17.65 -12.67 26.51
N LEU A 77 -17.24 -13.77 25.87
CA LEU A 77 -17.27 -15.10 26.48
C LEU A 77 -16.37 -15.20 27.71
N LEU A 78 -15.15 -14.67 27.63
CA LEU A 78 -14.21 -14.68 28.75
C LEU A 78 -14.70 -13.86 29.95
N ILE A 79 -15.24 -12.66 29.70
CA ILE A 79 -15.75 -11.79 30.76
C ILE A 79 -16.99 -12.39 31.39
N ALA A 80 -17.95 -12.89 30.60
CA ALA A 80 -19.17 -13.53 31.11
C ALA A 80 -18.82 -14.79 31.91
N ALA A 81 -17.92 -15.64 31.43
CA ALA A 81 -17.46 -16.83 32.16
C ALA A 81 -16.76 -16.45 33.48
N ALA A 82 -15.86 -15.47 33.47
CA ALA A 82 -15.14 -15.02 34.68
C ALA A 82 -16.14 -14.50 35.76
N ASN A 83 -17.13 -13.70 35.36
CA ASN A 83 -18.17 -13.22 36.27
C ASN A 83 -19.05 -14.34 36.77
N THR A 84 -19.41 -15.32 35.93
CA THR A 84 -20.18 -16.51 36.36
C THR A 84 -19.38 -17.32 37.36
N LEU A 85 -18.10 -17.62 37.11
CA LEU A 85 -17.25 -18.34 38.07
C LEU A 85 -17.06 -17.59 39.39
N ALA A 86 -16.98 -16.27 39.33
CA ALA A 86 -16.89 -15.42 40.54
C ALA A 86 -18.18 -15.47 41.34
N SER A 87 -19.38 -15.47 40.71
CA SER A 87 -20.65 -15.56 41.38
C SER A 87 -20.88 -16.91 42.12
N TYR A 88 -20.23 -17.98 41.64
CA TYR A 88 -20.22 -19.29 42.29
C TYR A 88 -19.09 -19.45 43.34
N GLY A 89 -18.27 -18.40 43.60
CA GLY A 89 -17.17 -18.45 44.55
C GLY A 89 -16.00 -19.35 44.11
N LEU A 90 -15.95 -19.71 42.83
CA LEU A 90 -14.89 -20.58 42.26
C LEU A 90 -13.62 -19.80 41.92
N VAL A 91 -13.65 -18.50 41.99
CA VAL A 91 -12.47 -17.62 41.76
C VAL A 91 -11.75 -17.39 43.09
N PRO A 92 -10.43 -17.74 43.19
CA PRO A 92 -9.62 -17.44 44.39
C PRO A 92 -9.72 -15.95 44.75
N GLN A 93 -9.74 -15.63 46.05
CA GLN A 93 -9.83 -14.21 46.51
C GLN A 93 -8.71 -13.33 45.94
N THR A 94 -7.52 -13.88 45.74
CA THR A 94 -6.38 -13.20 45.11
C THR A 94 -6.64 -12.82 43.65
N LEU A 95 -7.45 -13.56 42.93
CA LEU A 95 -7.80 -13.34 41.52
C LEU A 95 -9.16 -12.63 41.36
N ALA A 96 -9.98 -12.55 42.39
CA ALA A 96 -11.28 -11.88 42.35
C ALA A 96 -11.18 -10.41 41.95
N ALA A 97 -10.11 -9.73 42.38
CA ALA A 97 -9.82 -8.36 41.98
C ALA A 97 -9.42 -8.20 40.49
N LEU A 98 -9.13 -9.30 39.78
CA LEU A 98 -8.80 -9.31 38.35
C LEU A 98 -10.02 -9.54 37.46
N VAL A 99 -11.17 -9.97 38.01
CA VAL A 99 -12.41 -10.21 37.23
C VAL A 99 -12.91 -8.87 36.69
N PRO A 100 -13.06 -8.72 35.36
CA PRO A 100 -13.59 -7.50 34.78
C PRO A 100 -15.07 -7.31 35.16
N PRO A 101 -15.55 -6.07 35.31
CA PRO A 101 -16.96 -5.82 35.58
C PRO A 101 -17.89 -6.41 34.51
N ALA A 102 -19.06 -6.91 34.90
CA ALA A 102 -20.00 -7.58 34.01
C ALA A 102 -20.47 -6.72 32.80
N PHE A 103 -20.56 -5.39 32.98
CA PHE A 103 -20.93 -4.48 31.89
C PHE A 103 -19.92 -4.47 30.72
N MET A 104 -18.66 -4.86 30.92
CA MET A 104 -17.68 -4.97 29.84
C MET A 104 -18.04 -6.06 28.83
N ALA A 105 -18.78 -7.08 29.25
CA ALA A 105 -19.30 -8.08 28.31
C ALA A 105 -20.31 -7.43 27.33
N THR A 106 -21.23 -6.60 27.83
CA THR A 106 -22.15 -5.84 26.97
C THR A 106 -21.45 -4.79 26.12
N ALA A 107 -20.41 -4.16 26.63
CA ALA A 107 -19.59 -3.26 25.82
C ALA A 107 -18.95 -3.97 24.60
N SER A 108 -18.49 -5.21 24.77
CA SER A 108 -17.98 -6.02 23.64
C SER A 108 -19.06 -6.26 22.57
N VAL A 109 -20.33 -6.43 22.97
CA VAL A 109 -21.45 -6.56 22.01
C VAL A 109 -21.67 -5.25 21.23
N CYS A 110 -21.68 -4.13 21.94
CA CYS A 110 -21.80 -2.81 21.30
C CYS A 110 -20.67 -2.55 20.29
N PHE A 111 -19.43 -2.92 20.64
CA PHE A 111 -18.29 -2.78 19.73
C PHE A 111 -18.39 -3.70 18.51
N ALA A 112 -18.81 -4.94 18.69
CA ALA A 112 -19.08 -5.84 17.57
C ALA A 112 -20.18 -5.28 16.64
N GLY A 113 -21.25 -4.73 17.22
CA GLY A 113 -22.30 -4.04 16.48
C GLY A 113 -21.80 -2.80 15.73
N LEU A 114 -20.90 -2.02 16.34
CA LEU A 114 -20.27 -0.88 15.71
C LEU A 114 -19.40 -1.31 14.51
N VAL A 115 -18.56 -2.33 14.67
CA VAL A 115 -17.73 -2.88 13.56
C VAL A 115 -18.62 -3.36 12.43
N PHE A 116 -19.73 -4.05 12.75
CA PHE A 116 -20.71 -4.47 11.76
C PHE A 116 -21.35 -3.25 11.05
N GLY A 117 -21.77 -2.22 11.79
CA GLY A 117 -22.33 -1.00 11.23
C GLY A 117 -21.36 -0.25 10.32
N VAL A 118 -20.09 -0.13 10.73
CA VAL A 118 -19.02 0.53 9.96
C VAL A 118 -18.74 -0.21 8.64
N SER A 119 -18.97 -1.52 8.56
CA SER A 119 -18.78 -2.30 7.33
C SER A 119 -19.66 -1.86 6.15
N PHE A 120 -20.75 -1.14 6.41
CA PHE A 120 -21.64 -0.58 5.38
C PHE A 120 -21.17 0.77 4.83
N ILE A 121 -20.17 1.39 5.46
CA ILE A 121 -19.63 2.68 4.98
C ILE A 121 -18.80 2.42 3.70
N PRO A 122 -19.12 3.12 2.57
CA PRO A 122 -18.45 2.86 1.29
C PRO A 122 -16.91 2.94 1.36
N VAL A 123 -16.37 3.94 2.06
CA VAL A 123 -14.91 4.09 2.23
C VAL A 123 -14.30 2.89 2.95
N VAL A 124 -14.95 2.37 3.99
CA VAL A 124 -14.46 1.19 4.73
C VAL A 124 -14.50 -0.05 3.85
N ARG A 125 -15.54 -0.19 3.03
CA ARG A 125 -15.62 -1.28 2.05
C ARG A 125 -14.49 -1.23 1.03
N THR A 126 -14.14 -0.05 0.57
CA THR A 126 -12.98 0.14 -0.34
C THR A 126 -11.67 -0.25 0.34
N ILE A 127 -11.45 0.20 1.58
CA ILE A 127 -10.28 -0.18 2.38
C ILE A 127 -10.16 -1.70 2.51
N THR A 128 -11.25 -2.34 2.87
CA THR A 128 -11.27 -3.78 3.12
C THR A 128 -11.09 -4.58 1.84
N ASN A 129 -11.59 -4.11 0.70
CA ASN A 129 -11.35 -4.76 -0.60
C ASN A 129 -9.86 -4.74 -0.97
N LEU A 130 -9.12 -3.68 -0.63
CA LEU A 130 -7.67 -3.61 -0.81
C LEU A 130 -6.90 -4.48 0.20
N ALA A 131 -7.42 -4.63 1.42
CA ALA A 131 -6.77 -5.37 2.50
C ALA A 131 -7.00 -6.89 2.43
N ASP A 132 -8.22 -7.32 2.11
CA ASP A 132 -8.67 -8.72 2.18
C ASP A 132 -7.83 -9.72 1.36
N PRO A 133 -7.31 -9.38 0.15
CA PRO A 133 -6.46 -10.30 -0.61
C PRO A 133 -5.25 -10.84 0.16
N TYR A 134 -4.67 -10.05 1.07
CA TYR A 134 -3.58 -10.50 1.93
C TYR A 134 -4.00 -11.62 2.87
N PHE A 135 -5.17 -11.52 3.48
CA PHE A 135 -5.69 -12.51 4.42
C PHE A 135 -6.17 -13.81 3.75
N TYR A 136 -6.39 -13.78 2.43
CA TYR A 136 -6.69 -14.98 1.63
C TYR A 136 -5.45 -15.64 1.04
N SER A 137 -4.26 -15.07 1.20
CA SER A 137 -3.06 -15.59 0.58
C SER A 137 -2.69 -16.97 1.12
N ILE A 138 -2.50 -17.94 0.19
CA ILE A 138 -2.08 -19.31 0.51
C ILE A 138 -0.55 -19.44 0.46
N ARG A 139 0.16 -18.50 -0.21
CA ARG A 139 1.61 -18.54 -0.35
C ARG A 139 2.27 -18.52 1.03
N SER A 140 2.96 -19.61 1.35
CA SER A 140 3.99 -19.59 2.39
C SER A 140 5.14 -18.74 1.87
N GLY A 141 5.48 -17.66 2.56
CA GLY A 141 6.67 -16.89 2.22
C GLY A 141 7.90 -17.79 2.33
N GLU A 142 8.42 -18.24 1.19
CA GLU A 142 9.52 -19.19 1.12
C GLU A 142 10.88 -18.57 1.45
N GLU A 143 11.01 -17.27 1.56
CA GLU A 143 12.30 -16.62 1.78
C GLU A 143 12.22 -15.56 2.89
N ASN A 144 13.00 -15.76 3.93
CA ASN A 144 13.55 -14.77 4.86
C ASN A 144 12.92 -14.46 6.22
N PHE A 145 11.77 -14.97 6.62
CA PHE A 145 11.35 -14.88 8.03
C PHE A 145 11.09 -16.27 8.64
N SER A 146 12.17 -17.03 8.80
CA SER A 146 12.14 -18.40 9.34
C SER A 146 11.62 -18.52 10.79
N TRP A 147 11.51 -17.43 11.53
CA TRP A 147 11.12 -17.43 12.93
C TRP A 147 9.66 -17.78 13.16
N PHE A 148 8.74 -17.18 12.39
CA PHE A 148 7.30 -17.44 12.50
C PHE A 148 6.73 -18.29 11.35
N GLY A 149 7.43 -18.43 10.23
CA GLY A 149 6.97 -19.16 9.05
C GLY A 149 6.76 -20.65 9.28
N ARG A 150 7.44 -21.26 10.28
CA ARG A 150 7.25 -22.66 10.64
C ARG A 150 5.95 -22.93 11.42
N LEU A 151 5.39 -21.93 12.08
CA LEU A 151 4.17 -22.07 12.90
C LEU A 151 2.88 -22.03 12.06
N PHE A 152 2.89 -21.35 10.91
CA PHE A 152 1.73 -21.15 10.08
C PHE A 152 1.97 -21.62 8.65
N ARG A 153 1.14 -22.56 8.18
CA ARG A 153 1.21 -23.12 6.82
C ARG A 153 0.81 -22.15 5.71
N SER A 154 0.27 -20.98 6.03
CA SER A 154 -0.10 -19.96 5.04
C SER A 154 0.09 -18.55 5.60
N GLU A 155 0.46 -17.62 4.74
CA GLU A 155 0.65 -16.21 5.07
C GLU A 155 -0.64 -15.57 5.62
N GLY A 156 -1.79 -15.85 5.01
CA GLY A 156 -3.07 -15.35 5.49
C GLY A 156 -3.44 -15.80 6.89
N ARG A 157 -3.13 -17.06 7.29
CA ARG A 157 -3.35 -17.52 8.67
C ARG A 157 -2.43 -16.82 9.67
N ALA A 158 -1.18 -16.61 9.29
CA ALA A 158 -0.24 -15.84 10.11
C ALA A 158 -0.74 -14.39 10.29
N ALA A 159 -1.24 -13.77 9.23
CA ALA A 159 -1.83 -12.45 9.27
C ALA A 159 -3.02 -12.36 10.24
N VAL A 160 -3.97 -13.29 10.14
CA VAL A 160 -5.14 -13.36 11.06
C VAL A 160 -4.67 -13.52 12.51
N ALA A 161 -3.71 -14.42 12.77
CA ALA A 161 -3.20 -14.65 14.13
C ALA A 161 -2.47 -13.42 14.70
N MET A 162 -1.67 -12.72 13.88
CA MET A 162 -0.98 -11.50 14.32
C MET A 162 -1.96 -10.37 14.60
N VAL A 163 -2.96 -10.11 13.75
CA VAL A 163 -3.99 -9.09 14.02
C VAL A 163 -4.79 -9.44 15.27
N ALA A 164 -5.17 -10.71 15.46
CA ALA A 164 -5.86 -11.16 16.68
C ALA A 164 -4.98 -10.94 17.93
N ALA A 165 -3.68 -11.21 17.84
CA ALA A 165 -2.74 -10.97 18.94
C ALA A 165 -2.60 -9.47 19.27
N ILE A 166 -2.52 -8.58 18.26
CA ILE A 166 -2.50 -7.13 18.43
C ILE A 166 -3.79 -6.65 19.13
N ILE A 167 -4.95 -7.17 18.75
CA ILE A 167 -6.21 -6.85 19.40
C ILE A 167 -6.21 -7.32 20.86
N ALA A 168 -5.72 -8.54 21.12
CA ALA A 168 -5.63 -9.10 22.48
C ALA A 168 -4.67 -8.26 23.37
N THR A 169 -3.50 -7.88 22.88
CA THR A 169 -2.55 -7.02 23.62
C THR A 169 -3.15 -5.66 23.93
N ASN A 170 -3.88 -5.05 23.01
CA ASN A 170 -4.60 -3.80 23.24
C ASN A 170 -5.67 -3.92 24.34
N PHE A 171 -6.46 -5.02 24.38
CA PHE A 171 -7.42 -5.25 25.46
C PHE A 171 -6.72 -5.39 26.82
N VAL A 172 -5.61 -6.11 26.86
CA VAL A 172 -4.80 -6.23 28.08
C VAL A 172 -4.30 -4.86 28.53
N GLN A 173 -3.83 -4.01 27.61
CA GLN A 173 -3.38 -2.65 27.92
C GLN A 173 -4.50 -1.77 28.51
N VAL A 174 -5.72 -1.86 27.95
CA VAL A 174 -6.87 -1.14 28.54
C VAL A 174 -7.15 -1.62 29.97
N GLY A 175 -7.12 -2.94 30.20
CA GLY A 175 -7.27 -3.53 31.52
C GLY A 175 -6.18 -3.06 32.50
N LEU A 176 -4.92 -3.00 32.06
CA LEU A 176 -3.81 -2.47 32.86
C LEU A 176 -3.98 -0.99 33.20
N ASN A 177 -4.46 -0.17 32.26
CA ASN A 177 -4.73 1.25 32.52
C ASN A 177 -5.82 1.43 33.60
N ILE A 178 -6.85 0.58 33.62
CA ILE A 178 -7.87 0.56 34.69
C ILE A 178 -7.21 0.18 36.02
N LYS A 179 -6.32 -0.82 36.03
CA LYS A 179 -5.59 -1.23 37.26
C LYS A 179 -4.67 -0.12 37.77
N PHE A 180 -3.98 0.61 36.89
CA PHE A 180 -3.23 1.78 37.29
C PHE A 180 -4.12 2.86 37.91
N ASN A 181 -5.33 3.07 37.39
CA ASN A 181 -6.28 4.02 37.93
C ASN A 181 -6.75 3.63 39.36
N LEU A 182 -7.01 2.33 39.60
CA LEU A 182 -7.35 1.78 40.92
C LEU A 182 -6.15 1.88 41.87
N TRP A 183 -4.94 1.58 41.40
CA TRP A 183 -3.71 1.73 42.18
C TRP A 183 -3.49 3.18 42.65
N TYR A 184 -3.76 4.17 41.79
CA TYR A 184 -3.72 5.57 42.19
C TYR A 184 -4.63 5.85 43.40
N ARG A 185 -5.88 5.33 43.37
CA ARG A 185 -6.82 5.47 44.48
C ARG A 185 -6.22 4.90 45.75
N ASP A 186 -5.81 3.64 45.72
CA ASP A 186 -5.36 2.93 46.93
C ASP A 186 -4.06 3.52 47.49
N LEU A 187 -3.15 4.02 46.62
CA LEU A 187 -1.93 4.71 47.04
C LEU A 187 -2.24 6.03 47.75
N PHE A 188 -3.12 6.87 47.20
CA PHE A 188 -3.45 8.16 47.79
C PHE A 188 -4.33 8.02 49.04
N ASP A 189 -5.13 6.97 49.15
CA ASP A 189 -5.85 6.63 50.39
C ASP A 189 -4.87 6.20 51.50
N ALA A 190 -3.81 5.43 51.17
CA ALA A 190 -2.76 5.10 52.12
C ALA A 190 -2.00 6.34 52.62
N LEU A 191 -1.74 7.32 51.71
CA LEU A 191 -1.13 8.61 52.09
C LEU A 191 -2.05 9.44 52.97
N GLN A 192 -3.36 9.54 52.64
CA GLN A 192 -4.33 10.28 53.44
C GLN A 192 -4.40 9.72 54.88
N ASN A 193 -4.41 8.40 55.02
CA ASN A 193 -4.50 7.69 56.28
C ASN A 193 -3.17 7.56 56.99
N LYS A 194 -2.05 8.12 56.40
CA LYS A 194 -0.69 8.04 56.92
C LYS A 194 -0.24 6.59 57.22
N ASN A 195 -0.73 5.63 56.47
CA ASN A 195 -0.42 4.20 56.60
C ASN A 195 0.83 3.87 55.78
N ALA A 196 2.00 3.86 56.39
CA ALA A 196 3.27 3.58 55.72
C ALA A 196 3.35 2.16 55.17
N ASP A 197 2.82 1.16 55.88
CA ASP A 197 2.88 -0.22 55.43
C ASP A 197 2.02 -0.42 54.16
N ALA A 198 0.79 0.11 54.12
CA ALA A 198 -0.05 0.09 52.93
C ALA A 198 0.61 0.84 51.77
N PHE A 199 1.24 2.00 52.02
CA PHE A 199 1.93 2.77 50.99
C PHE A 199 3.07 1.98 50.34
N TRP A 200 3.97 1.39 51.16
CA TRP A 200 5.07 0.59 50.61
C TRP A 200 4.60 -0.69 49.93
N TYR A 201 3.53 -1.32 50.44
CA TYR A 201 2.88 -2.45 49.77
C TYR A 201 2.40 -2.06 48.37
N GLN A 202 1.72 -0.90 48.21
CA GLN A 202 1.24 -0.42 46.91
C GLN A 202 2.40 -0.14 45.95
N ILE A 203 3.55 0.32 46.41
CA ILE A 203 4.72 0.58 45.56
C ILE A 203 5.37 -0.76 45.09
N TRP A 204 5.77 -1.60 46.06
CA TRP A 204 6.61 -2.74 45.75
C TRP A 204 5.84 -3.96 45.20
N TRP A 205 4.65 -4.22 45.72
CA TRP A 205 3.88 -5.42 45.42
C TRP A 205 2.75 -5.21 44.41
N VAL A 206 2.33 -3.96 44.15
CA VAL A 206 1.30 -3.67 43.18
C VAL A 206 1.90 -2.94 41.97
N PHE A 207 2.54 -1.77 42.18
CA PHE A 207 3.02 -0.94 41.07
C PHE A 207 4.14 -1.58 40.27
N ILE A 208 5.18 -2.10 40.92
CA ILE A 208 6.36 -2.65 40.20
C ILE A 208 5.95 -3.86 39.31
N PRO A 209 5.19 -4.86 39.79
CA PRO A 209 4.70 -5.94 38.94
C PRO A 209 3.82 -5.43 37.79
N LEU A 210 2.90 -4.48 38.09
CA LEU A 210 2.01 -3.90 37.09
C LEU A 210 2.79 -3.17 35.99
N LEU A 211 3.82 -2.41 36.37
CA LEU A 211 4.72 -1.72 35.45
C LEU A 211 5.48 -2.70 34.55
N VAL A 212 6.03 -3.78 35.14
CA VAL A 212 6.74 -4.82 34.36
C VAL A 212 5.81 -5.49 33.36
N PHE A 213 4.58 -5.86 33.78
CA PHE A 213 3.58 -6.40 32.87
C PHE A 213 3.23 -5.42 31.75
N TRP A 214 3.02 -4.15 32.10
CA TRP A 214 2.70 -3.11 31.09
C TRP A 214 3.83 -2.98 30.06
N ILE A 215 5.09 -2.94 30.50
CA ILE A 215 6.26 -2.86 29.61
C ILE A 215 6.32 -4.09 28.68
N ILE A 216 6.14 -5.30 29.24
CA ILE A 216 6.18 -6.54 28.45
C ILE A 216 5.10 -6.52 27.35
N PHE A 217 3.86 -6.18 27.70
CA PHE A 217 2.77 -6.14 26.72
C PHE A 217 2.94 -5.01 25.71
N GLN A 218 3.51 -3.88 26.10
CA GLN A 218 3.82 -2.78 25.17
C GLN A 218 4.89 -3.19 24.15
N LEU A 219 5.95 -3.87 24.61
CA LEU A 219 7.00 -4.37 23.71
C LEU A 219 6.48 -5.50 22.81
N LEU A 220 5.63 -6.36 23.33
CA LEU A 220 5.01 -7.45 22.56
C LEU A 220 4.12 -6.87 21.46
N ASP A 221 3.25 -5.92 21.78
CA ASP A 221 2.37 -5.23 20.82
C ASP A 221 3.19 -4.55 19.71
N PHE A 222 4.20 -3.75 20.10
CA PHE A 222 5.10 -3.09 19.16
C PHE A 222 5.80 -4.07 18.22
N THR A 223 6.27 -5.20 18.76
CA THR A 223 6.99 -6.21 17.98
C THR A 223 6.07 -6.90 16.98
N ILE A 224 4.87 -7.34 17.42
CA ILE A 224 3.90 -8.02 16.56
C ILE A 224 3.39 -7.07 15.47
N ASP A 225 3.03 -5.83 15.83
CA ASP A 225 2.55 -4.82 14.86
C ASP A 225 3.62 -4.49 13.81
N THR A 226 4.88 -4.34 14.23
CA THR A 226 6.00 -4.06 13.31
C THR A 226 6.23 -5.23 12.35
N ILE A 227 6.28 -6.47 12.84
CA ILE A 227 6.45 -7.67 12.01
C ILE A 227 5.28 -7.81 11.03
N PHE A 228 4.05 -7.60 11.49
CA PHE A 228 2.86 -7.65 10.65
C PHE A 228 2.91 -6.63 9.51
N ARG A 229 3.27 -5.38 9.79
CA ARG A 229 3.40 -4.32 8.76
C ARG A 229 4.47 -4.65 7.72
N ILE A 230 5.62 -5.20 8.15
CA ILE A 230 6.69 -5.60 7.24
C ILE A 230 6.21 -6.71 6.31
N ARG A 231 5.58 -7.77 6.83
CA ARG A 231 5.08 -8.91 6.04
C ARG A 231 3.98 -8.49 5.07
N TRP A 232 3.02 -7.70 5.52
CA TRP A 232 1.95 -7.19 4.67
C TRP A 232 2.50 -6.31 3.55
N ARG A 233 3.46 -5.42 3.88
CA ARG A 233 4.11 -4.57 2.88
C ARG A 233 4.87 -5.39 1.84
N GLN A 234 5.63 -6.39 2.25
CA GLN A 234 6.35 -7.28 1.34
C GLN A 234 5.38 -7.97 0.38
N TRP A 235 4.33 -8.59 0.91
CA TRP A 235 3.34 -9.30 0.11
C TRP A 235 2.61 -8.38 -0.88
N LEU A 236 2.15 -7.22 -0.43
CA LEU A 236 1.38 -6.30 -1.27
C LEU A 236 2.25 -5.68 -2.37
N THR A 237 3.49 -5.29 -2.03
CA THR A 237 4.46 -4.76 -3.00
C THR A 237 4.79 -5.79 -4.07
N GLU A 238 5.04 -7.05 -3.70
CA GLU A 238 5.31 -8.13 -4.64
C GLU A 238 4.09 -8.46 -5.50
N SER A 239 2.90 -8.42 -4.93
CA SER A 239 1.65 -8.58 -5.69
C SER A 239 1.50 -7.50 -6.77
N TYR A 240 1.81 -6.24 -6.44
CA TYR A 240 1.78 -5.15 -7.42
C TYR A 240 2.87 -5.30 -8.49
N PHE A 241 4.10 -5.67 -8.12
CA PHE A 241 5.16 -5.94 -9.10
C PHE A 241 4.76 -7.02 -10.08
N SER A 242 4.25 -8.15 -9.58
CA SER A 242 3.85 -9.27 -10.42
C SER A 242 2.76 -8.86 -11.41
N ARG A 243 1.69 -8.18 -10.95
CA ARG A 243 0.59 -7.75 -11.82
C ARG A 243 1.01 -6.66 -12.81
N TRP A 244 1.84 -5.70 -12.37
CA TRP A 244 2.26 -4.58 -13.20
C TRP A 244 3.19 -5.01 -14.33
N LEU A 245 4.06 -6.01 -14.08
CA LEU A 245 5.00 -6.53 -15.08
C LEU A 245 4.40 -7.66 -15.93
N ASP A 246 3.39 -8.38 -15.43
CA ASP A 246 2.75 -9.49 -16.17
C ASP A 246 2.12 -9.01 -17.48
N ARG A 247 2.29 -9.80 -18.54
CA ARG A 247 1.73 -9.56 -19.87
C ARG A 247 1.92 -8.14 -20.38
N SER A 248 3.04 -7.51 -20.01
CA SER A 248 3.38 -6.13 -20.40
C SER A 248 2.34 -5.08 -19.96
N THR A 249 1.67 -5.29 -18.84
CA THR A 249 0.65 -4.38 -18.29
C THR A 249 1.18 -2.96 -18.10
N HIS A 250 2.42 -2.80 -17.62
CA HIS A 250 3.11 -1.51 -17.50
C HIS A 250 3.19 -0.75 -18.83
N TYR A 251 3.45 -1.45 -19.93
CA TYR A 251 3.51 -0.84 -21.26
C TYR A 251 2.10 -0.47 -21.78
N LYS A 252 1.13 -1.41 -21.63
CA LYS A 252 -0.25 -1.18 -22.04
C LYS A 252 -0.89 0.02 -21.33
N MET A 253 -0.62 0.19 -20.03
CA MET A 253 -1.05 1.36 -19.25
C MET A 253 -0.52 2.67 -19.86
N GLY A 254 0.76 2.70 -20.23
CA GLY A 254 1.40 3.87 -20.84
C GLY A 254 0.80 4.22 -22.20
N VAL A 255 0.60 3.22 -23.06
CA VAL A 255 0.06 3.41 -24.41
C VAL A 255 -1.43 3.80 -24.38
N ALA A 256 -2.19 3.29 -23.43
CA ALA A 256 -3.63 3.63 -23.27
C ALA A 256 -3.87 5.08 -22.86
N GLY A 257 -2.82 5.88 -22.62
CA GLY A 257 -2.97 7.25 -22.13
C GLY A 257 -3.65 7.34 -20.76
N GLN A 258 -3.84 6.20 -20.12
CA GLN A 258 -4.31 6.12 -18.76
C GLN A 258 -3.13 6.50 -17.87
N ASN A 259 -2.96 7.80 -17.65
CA ASN A 259 -2.00 8.31 -16.70
C ASN A 259 -2.39 7.79 -15.31
N ALA A 260 -2.05 6.54 -15.03
CA ALA A 260 -1.81 6.10 -13.68
C ALA A 260 -0.60 6.90 -13.21
N ASP A 261 -0.91 8.00 -12.58
CA ASP A 261 0.04 8.97 -12.10
C ASP A 261 1.09 8.28 -11.24
N ASN A 262 2.32 8.19 -11.74
CA ASN A 262 3.51 7.70 -11.04
C ASN A 262 3.36 6.30 -10.39
N PRO A 263 3.37 5.19 -11.15
CA PRO A 263 3.31 3.81 -10.59
C PRO A 263 4.41 3.53 -9.56
N ASP A 264 5.60 4.09 -9.75
CA ASP A 264 6.73 4.03 -8.83
C ASP A 264 6.37 4.58 -7.45
N GLN A 265 5.68 5.71 -7.37
CA GLN A 265 5.22 6.31 -6.12
C GLN A 265 4.09 5.48 -5.48
N ARG A 266 3.15 4.92 -6.31
CA ARG A 266 2.07 4.06 -5.79
C ARG A 266 2.63 2.83 -5.10
N ILE A 267 3.58 2.15 -5.74
CA ILE A 267 4.17 0.92 -5.20
C ILE A 267 5.10 1.19 -4.02
N SER A 268 5.97 2.22 -4.11
CA SER A 268 6.98 2.48 -3.08
C SER A 268 6.45 3.21 -1.84
N VAL A 269 5.56 4.20 -2.02
CA VAL A 269 5.12 5.12 -0.96
C VAL A 269 3.68 4.83 -0.52
N ASP A 270 2.72 4.77 -1.47
CA ASP A 270 1.30 4.69 -1.11
C ASP A 270 0.94 3.33 -0.50
N VAL A 271 1.58 2.23 -0.92
CA VAL A 271 1.43 0.91 -0.27
C VAL A 271 1.84 0.97 1.20
N ALA A 272 3.00 1.56 1.50
CA ALA A 272 3.47 1.68 2.88
C ALA A 272 2.55 2.59 3.72
N ALA A 273 2.10 3.70 3.14
CA ALA A 273 1.18 4.63 3.80
C ALA A 273 -0.20 3.99 4.05
N PHE A 274 -0.72 3.21 3.09
CA PHE A 274 -1.97 2.46 3.22
C PHE A 274 -1.92 1.50 4.41
N ILE A 275 -0.91 0.63 4.47
CA ILE A 275 -0.77 -0.36 5.54
C ILE A 275 -0.60 0.32 6.91
N SER A 276 0.27 1.33 6.98
CA SER A 276 0.50 2.07 8.22
C SER A 276 -0.76 2.75 8.74
N SER A 277 -1.49 3.44 7.85
CA SER A 277 -2.72 4.14 8.23
C SER A 277 -3.84 3.17 8.58
N THR A 278 -4.00 2.06 7.84
CA THR A 278 -5.00 1.02 8.14
C THR A 278 -4.81 0.47 9.55
N MET A 279 -3.57 0.05 9.88
CA MET A 279 -3.29 -0.51 11.21
C MET A 279 -3.42 0.55 12.30
N THR A 280 -2.82 1.71 12.12
CA THR A 280 -2.84 2.77 13.13
C THR A 280 -4.27 3.23 13.43
N LEU A 281 -5.08 3.50 12.41
CA LEU A 281 -6.46 3.95 12.61
C LEU A 281 -7.34 2.85 13.23
N SER A 282 -7.25 1.61 12.77
CA SER A 282 -8.10 0.52 13.28
C SER A 282 -7.75 0.16 14.73
N THR A 283 -6.46 0.01 15.07
CA THR A 283 -6.02 -0.35 16.42
C THR A 283 -6.22 0.80 17.41
N GLN A 284 -5.86 2.03 17.04
CA GLN A 284 -6.05 3.20 17.90
C GLN A 284 -7.53 3.51 18.11
N MET A 285 -8.36 3.45 17.07
CA MET A 285 -9.80 3.66 17.21
C MET A 285 -10.42 2.65 18.17
N MET A 286 -10.04 1.38 18.05
CA MET A 286 -10.49 0.33 18.97
C MET A 286 -10.03 0.61 20.41
N ALA A 287 -8.76 0.90 20.62
CA ALA A 287 -8.20 1.18 21.95
C ALA A 287 -8.86 2.41 22.60
N GLN A 288 -9.06 3.49 21.83
CA GLN A 288 -9.70 4.71 22.33
C GLN A 288 -11.18 4.52 22.63
N LEU A 289 -11.91 3.74 21.83
CA LEU A 289 -13.30 3.39 22.14
C LEU A 289 -13.41 2.53 23.41
N ALA A 290 -12.54 1.52 23.56
CA ALA A 290 -12.53 0.69 24.77
C ALA A 290 -12.16 1.52 26.01
N THR A 291 -11.19 2.40 25.92
CA THR A 291 -10.79 3.34 26.98
C THR A 291 -11.95 4.29 27.31
N LEU A 292 -12.57 4.91 26.31
CA LEU A 292 -13.68 5.83 26.49
C LEU A 292 -14.83 5.16 27.26
N VAL A 293 -15.27 3.97 26.83
CA VAL A 293 -16.36 3.27 27.51
C VAL A 293 -15.98 2.90 28.94
N SER A 294 -14.79 2.33 29.14
CA SER A 294 -14.34 1.87 30.46
C SER A 294 -14.24 3.01 31.47
N PHE A 295 -13.60 4.11 31.06
CA PHE A 295 -13.39 5.25 31.96
C PHE A 295 -14.64 6.13 32.10
N THR A 296 -15.54 6.15 31.11
CA THR A 296 -16.85 6.81 31.25
C THR A 296 -17.69 6.12 32.34
N VAL A 297 -17.76 4.77 32.34
CA VAL A 297 -18.50 4.03 33.37
C VAL A 297 -17.86 4.25 34.76
N LEU A 298 -16.54 4.22 34.85
CA LEU A 298 -15.83 4.48 36.11
C LEU A 298 -16.11 5.90 36.61
N LEU A 299 -16.01 6.90 35.73
CA LEU A 299 -16.26 8.30 36.07
C LEU A 299 -17.72 8.57 36.46
N TRP A 300 -18.66 7.86 35.82
CA TRP A 300 -20.08 7.91 36.15
C TRP A 300 -20.34 7.43 37.58
N GLY A 301 -19.78 6.27 37.95
CA GLY A 301 -19.91 5.72 39.32
C GLY A 301 -19.26 6.61 40.39
N LEU A 302 -18.10 7.24 40.08
CA LEU A 302 -17.44 8.16 41.00
C LEU A 302 -18.18 9.48 41.20
N SER A 303 -19.04 9.89 40.29
CA SER A 303 -19.83 11.12 40.34
C SER A 303 -21.32 10.91 40.63
N GLU A 304 -21.70 9.72 41.10
CA GLU A 304 -23.06 9.45 41.52
C GLU A 304 -23.42 10.28 42.77
N GLY A 305 -24.46 11.06 42.67
CA GLY A 305 -24.88 11.96 43.77
C GLY A 305 -24.18 13.32 43.81
N PHE A 306 -23.37 13.67 42.79
CA PHE A 306 -22.80 15.03 42.73
C PHE A 306 -23.85 16.05 42.27
N THR A 307 -23.85 17.20 42.94
CA THR A 307 -24.73 18.34 42.63
C THR A 307 -23.98 19.32 41.71
N PHE A 308 -24.71 20.01 40.86
CA PHE A 308 -24.11 21.10 40.08
C PHE A 308 -23.64 22.24 41.04
N PRO A 309 -22.42 22.75 40.89
CA PRO A 309 -21.88 23.78 41.76
C PRO A 309 -22.81 24.96 41.96
N GLY A 310 -23.09 25.33 43.22
CA GLY A 310 -23.99 26.42 43.57
C GLY A 310 -25.50 26.08 43.53
N THR A 311 -25.88 24.81 43.30
CA THR A 311 -27.27 24.36 43.28
C THR A 311 -27.46 23.10 44.11
N ALA A 312 -28.72 22.77 44.46
CA ALA A 312 -29.08 21.52 45.12
C ALA A 312 -29.48 20.40 44.10
N VAL A 313 -29.28 20.65 42.80
CA VAL A 313 -29.67 19.72 41.74
C VAL A 313 -28.62 18.62 41.61
N VAL A 314 -28.99 17.37 41.89
CA VAL A 314 -28.14 16.19 41.68
C VAL A 314 -28.15 15.83 40.20
N ILE A 315 -27.00 15.75 39.56
CA ILE A 315 -26.84 15.33 38.19
C ILE A 315 -26.09 13.98 38.18
N PRO A 316 -26.73 12.85 37.87
CA PRO A 316 -26.04 11.59 37.77
C PRO A 316 -24.93 11.63 36.72
N GLY A 317 -23.72 11.17 37.08
CA GLY A 317 -22.60 11.19 36.18
C GLY A 317 -22.10 12.60 35.80
N LEU A 318 -22.22 13.61 36.68
CA LEU A 318 -21.87 15.01 36.42
C LEU A 318 -20.52 15.16 35.74
N LEU A 319 -19.49 14.45 36.20
CA LEU A 319 -18.13 14.55 35.66
C LEU A 319 -18.03 14.07 34.20
N VAL A 320 -18.88 13.11 33.80
CA VAL A 320 -18.95 12.64 32.40
C VAL A 320 -19.49 13.77 31.51
N TRP A 321 -20.60 14.40 31.93
CA TRP A 321 -21.18 15.54 31.20
C TRP A 321 -20.21 16.71 31.09
N VAL A 322 -19.48 16.99 32.16
CA VAL A 322 -18.42 18.03 32.18
C VAL A 322 -17.30 17.66 31.21
N ALA A 323 -16.85 16.41 31.18
CA ALA A 323 -15.80 15.95 30.24
C ALA A 323 -16.26 16.06 28.79
N VAL A 324 -17.49 15.68 28.48
CA VAL A 324 -18.08 15.79 27.14
C VAL A 324 -18.18 17.27 26.72
N ALA A 325 -18.74 18.11 27.58
CA ALA A 325 -18.86 19.54 27.29
C ALA A 325 -17.51 20.22 27.09
N TYR A 326 -16.54 19.90 27.97
CA TYR A 326 -15.18 20.38 27.86
C TYR A 326 -14.52 19.98 26.53
N SER A 327 -14.58 18.70 26.19
CA SER A 327 -14.02 18.18 24.93
C SER A 327 -14.69 18.80 23.71
N LEU A 328 -16.01 18.97 23.72
CA LEU A 328 -16.78 19.57 22.62
C LEU A 328 -16.39 21.04 22.41
N VAL A 329 -16.35 21.84 23.49
CA VAL A 329 -15.95 23.27 23.43
C VAL A 329 -14.50 23.39 22.94
N GLY A 330 -13.59 22.60 23.49
CA GLY A 330 -12.18 22.58 23.06
C GLY A 330 -12.03 22.25 21.58
N THR A 331 -12.83 21.33 21.09
CA THR A 331 -12.89 20.93 19.68
C THR A 331 -13.33 22.06 18.77
N ILE A 332 -14.48 22.65 19.08
CA ILE A 332 -15.04 23.73 18.28
C ILE A 332 -14.04 24.90 18.19
N LEU A 333 -13.44 25.27 19.33
CA LEU A 333 -12.44 26.33 19.37
C LEU A 333 -11.18 25.98 18.58
N THR A 334 -10.66 24.77 18.74
CA THR A 334 -9.49 24.27 17.96
C THR A 334 -9.78 24.31 16.47
N HIS A 335 -10.97 23.89 16.04
CA HIS A 335 -11.37 23.90 14.63
C HIS A 335 -11.46 25.34 14.09
N LEU A 336 -12.08 26.26 14.84
CA LEU A 336 -12.21 27.66 14.43
C LEU A 336 -10.84 28.34 14.28
N ILE A 337 -9.93 28.07 15.22
CA ILE A 337 -8.56 28.59 15.17
C ILE A 337 -7.77 27.92 14.05
N GLY A 338 -7.95 26.61 13.83
CA GLY A 338 -7.17 25.80 12.90
C GLY A 338 -7.57 25.92 11.42
N ARG A 339 -8.82 26.21 11.14
CA ARG A 339 -9.36 26.21 9.77
C ARG A 339 -8.50 26.93 8.72
N PRO A 340 -7.89 28.10 8.95
CA PRO A 340 -7.03 28.74 7.96
C PRO A 340 -5.73 27.99 7.65
N LEU A 341 -5.29 27.08 8.53
CA LEU A 341 -4.07 26.29 8.32
C LEU A 341 -4.20 25.37 7.10
N ILE A 342 -5.39 24.84 6.84
CA ILE A 342 -5.67 23.97 5.69
C ILE A 342 -5.27 24.64 4.36
N ARG A 343 -5.62 25.92 4.20
CA ARG A 343 -5.25 26.69 3.00
C ARG A 343 -3.75 26.95 2.93
N LEU A 344 -3.12 27.24 4.06
CA LEU A 344 -1.68 27.51 4.12
C LEU A 344 -0.86 26.24 3.83
N ASP A 345 -1.27 25.09 4.36
CA ASP A 345 -0.63 23.81 4.07
C ASP A 345 -0.77 23.44 2.58
N PHE A 346 -1.94 23.66 1.97
CA PHE A 346 -2.12 23.48 0.52
C PHE A 346 -1.20 24.39 -0.31
N LEU A 347 -1.06 25.66 0.09
CA LEU A 347 -0.13 26.59 -0.58
C LEU A 347 1.33 26.17 -0.41
N GLN A 348 1.68 25.60 0.76
CA GLN A 348 3.03 25.08 1.03
C GLN A 348 3.38 23.98 0.05
N GLU A 349 2.54 22.97 -0.08
CA GLU A 349 2.72 21.89 -1.04
C GLU A 349 2.88 22.39 -2.48
N LYS A 350 2.05 23.36 -2.88
CA LYS A 350 2.13 23.99 -4.20
C LYS A 350 3.47 24.71 -4.42
N PHE A 351 3.92 25.52 -3.47
CA PHE A 351 5.17 26.30 -3.61
C PHE A 351 6.38 25.36 -3.58
N GLU A 352 6.39 24.34 -2.75
CA GLU A 352 7.46 23.35 -2.72
C GLU A 352 7.51 22.51 -4.00
N ALA A 353 6.38 22.12 -4.56
CA ALA A 353 6.30 21.41 -5.82
C ALA A 353 6.87 22.26 -6.97
N ASN A 354 6.49 23.55 -7.04
CA ASN A 354 7.02 24.49 -8.04
C ASN A 354 8.54 24.68 -7.90
N PHE A 355 9.01 24.85 -6.67
CA PHE A 355 10.45 25.02 -6.40
C PHE A 355 11.24 23.75 -6.78
N ARG A 356 10.76 22.58 -6.42
CA ARG A 356 11.36 21.29 -6.80
C ARG A 356 11.39 21.10 -8.31
N PHE A 357 10.30 21.45 -9.00
CA PHE A 357 10.23 21.41 -10.46
C PHE A 357 11.27 22.32 -11.10
N SER A 358 11.46 23.54 -10.58
CA SER A 358 12.49 24.47 -11.07
C SER A 358 13.90 23.92 -10.88
N LEU A 359 14.19 23.29 -9.74
CA LEU A 359 15.48 22.63 -9.49
C LEU A 359 15.71 21.42 -10.42
N ALA A 360 14.68 20.59 -10.63
CA ALA A 360 14.76 19.44 -11.52
C ALA A 360 15.04 19.89 -12.97
N ARG A 361 14.34 20.93 -13.42
CA ARG A 361 14.55 21.53 -14.75
C ARG A 361 15.96 22.09 -14.91
N LEU A 362 16.48 22.79 -13.89
CA LEU A 362 17.85 23.29 -13.92
C LEU A 362 18.89 22.15 -14.03
N ARG A 363 18.64 21.03 -13.32
CA ARG A 363 19.51 19.84 -13.42
C ARG A 363 19.45 19.21 -14.81
N GLU A 364 18.29 19.15 -15.44
CA GLU A 364 18.09 18.59 -16.78
C GLU A 364 18.76 19.43 -17.87
N TYR A 365 18.67 20.76 -17.76
CA TYR A 365 19.20 21.71 -18.74
C TYR A 365 20.47 22.39 -18.26
N GLY A 366 21.25 21.77 -17.35
CA GLY A 366 22.44 22.39 -16.73
C GLY A 366 23.51 22.80 -17.72
N GLU A 367 23.78 22.00 -18.76
CA GLU A 367 24.72 22.31 -19.83
C GLU A 367 24.28 23.54 -20.64
N GLN A 368 23.00 23.59 -21.04
CA GLN A 368 22.44 24.69 -21.82
C GLN A 368 22.48 26.01 -21.05
N VAL A 369 22.16 25.97 -19.75
CA VAL A 369 22.24 27.13 -18.84
C VAL A 369 23.69 27.59 -18.71
N ALA A 370 24.65 26.66 -18.60
CA ALA A 370 26.07 26.99 -18.53
C ALA A 370 26.59 27.62 -19.85
N LEU A 371 26.21 27.04 -20.99
CA LEU A 371 26.57 27.58 -22.32
C LEU A 371 26.02 28.99 -22.55
N LEU A 372 24.79 29.26 -22.08
CA LEU A 372 24.16 30.58 -22.19
C LEU A 372 24.61 31.57 -21.09
N ARG A 373 25.45 31.12 -20.15
CA ARG A 373 25.89 31.90 -18.97
C ARG A 373 24.69 32.40 -18.13
N GLY A 374 23.60 31.60 -18.08
CA GLY A 374 22.35 31.96 -17.46
C GLY A 374 22.28 31.78 -15.93
N ALA A 375 23.40 31.47 -15.26
CA ALA A 375 23.40 31.11 -13.83
C ALA A 375 22.80 32.19 -12.91
N ASP A 376 23.06 33.47 -13.17
CA ASP A 376 22.53 34.56 -12.33
C ASP A 376 21.01 34.74 -12.50
N ALA A 377 20.49 34.57 -13.70
CA ALA A 377 19.06 34.60 -13.97
C ALA A 377 18.35 33.43 -13.27
N GLU A 378 18.88 32.21 -13.40
CA GLU A 378 18.32 31.04 -12.72
C GLU A 378 18.39 31.17 -11.19
N LYS A 379 19.48 31.73 -10.66
CA LYS A 379 19.62 32.00 -9.23
C LYS A 379 18.59 33.01 -8.74
N ALA A 380 18.24 34.04 -9.52
CA ALA A 380 17.20 34.99 -9.20
C ALA A 380 15.82 34.32 -9.18
N ASN A 381 15.51 33.48 -10.18
CA ASN A 381 14.28 32.71 -10.27
C ASN A 381 14.11 31.76 -9.08
N LEU A 382 15.14 30.99 -8.76
CA LEU A 382 15.14 30.06 -7.62
C LEU A 382 14.97 30.79 -6.28
N ARG A 383 15.63 31.96 -6.11
CA ARG A 383 15.46 32.77 -4.90
C ARG A 383 14.03 33.30 -4.79
N GLY A 384 13.41 33.74 -5.89
CA GLY A 384 12.02 34.16 -5.92
C GLY A 384 11.05 33.05 -5.53
N GLY A 385 11.22 31.87 -6.09
CA GLY A 385 10.43 30.67 -5.75
C GLY A 385 10.61 30.25 -4.29
N PHE A 386 11.85 30.22 -3.81
CA PHE A 386 12.15 29.87 -2.42
C PHE A 386 11.63 30.90 -1.42
N ALA A 387 11.66 32.18 -1.76
CA ALA A 387 11.09 33.24 -0.93
C ALA A 387 9.58 33.05 -0.69
N GLN A 388 8.83 32.55 -1.70
CA GLN A 388 7.41 32.23 -1.53
C GLN A 388 7.21 31.07 -0.54
N VAL A 389 8.06 30.03 -0.61
CA VAL A 389 8.06 28.92 0.35
C VAL A 389 8.27 29.44 1.78
N ILE A 390 9.33 30.24 1.99
CA ILE A 390 9.66 30.79 3.31
C ILE A 390 8.56 31.69 3.86
N THR A 391 8.02 32.59 3.03
CA THR A 391 6.94 33.49 3.47
C THR A 391 5.72 32.69 3.95
N ASN A 392 5.32 31.66 3.21
CA ASN A 392 4.20 30.81 3.60
C ASN A 392 4.50 29.98 4.86
N VAL A 393 5.74 29.48 5.03
CA VAL A 393 6.15 28.77 6.26
C VAL A 393 6.05 29.70 7.48
N ILE A 394 6.41 30.97 7.33
CA ILE A 394 6.25 31.97 8.42
C ILE A 394 4.78 32.18 8.76
N ASP A 395 3.89 32.21 7.78
CA ASP A 395 2.45 32.37 8.02
C ASP A 395 1.84 31.10 8.63
N ILE A 396 2.32 29.90 8.24
CA ILE A 396 2.01 28.63 8.89
C ILE A 396 2.48 28.67 10.37
N LEU A 397 3.71 29.12 10.63
CA LEU A 397 4.25 29.25 11.99
C LEU A 397 3.38 30.14 12.87
N LYS A 398 3.02 31.35 12.39
CA LYS A 398 2.13 32.25 13.12
C LYS A 398 0.79 31.60 13.45
N ARG A 399 0.26 30.79 12.55
CA ARG A 399 -1.01 30.09 12.76
C ARG A 399 -0.86 28.94 13.72
N ARG A 400 0.20 28.14 13.58
CA ARG A 400 0.51 27.03 14.50
C ARG A 400 0.74 27.52 15.91
N LEU A 401 1.43 28.66 16.12
CA LEU A 401 1.62 29.25 17.43
C LEU A 401 0.28 29.56 18.13
N LYS A 402 -0.72 30.05 17.38
CA LYS A 402 -2.06 30.31 17.95
C LYS A 402 -2.77 29.00 18.35
N ILE A 403 -2.68 27.97 17.50
CA ILE A 403 -3.28 26.66 17.75
C ILE A 403 -2.60 25.98 18.95
N GLU A 404 -1.26 25.94 18.96
CA GLU A 404 -0.49 25.28 20.00
C GLU A 404 -0.62 26.03 21.34
N GLY A 405 -0.60 27.37 21.33
CA GLY A 405 -0.84 28.15 22.51
C GLY A 405 -2.22 27.88 23.14
N PHE A 406 -3.27 27.82 22.30
CA PHE A 406 -4.59 27.40 22.76
C PHE A 406 -4.59 25.96 23.28
N ARG A 407 -4.01 25.01 22.53
CA ARG A 407 -3.97 23.59 22.88
C ARG A 407 -3.27 23.35 24.20
N PHE A 408 -2.10 23.96 24.43
CA PHE A 408 -1.36 23.83 25.68
C PHE A 408 -2.16 24.41 26.86
N SER A 409 -2.73 25.60 26.68
CA SER A 409 -3.56 26.22 27.74
C SER A 409 -4.78 25.36 28.05
N TRP A 410 -5.47 24.85 27.02
CA TRP A 410 -6.62 23.99 27.17
C TRP A 410 -6.27 22.67 27.87
N GLN A 411 -5.17 22.05 27.47
CA GLN A 411 -4.69 20.82 28.12
C GLN A 411 -4.35 21.02 29.58
N GLN A 412 -3.69 22.14 29.96
CA GLN A 412 -3.40 22.42 31.36
C GLN A 412 -4.66 22.72 32.17
N MET A 413 -5.64 23.40 31.59
CA MET A 413 -6.94 23.59 32.26
C MET A 413 -7.66 22.27 32.53
N SER A 414 -7.55 21.27 31.62
CA SER A 414 -8.17 19.96 31.83
C SER A 414 -7.69 19.22 33.08
N VAL A 415 -6.48 19.51 33.54
CA VAL A 415 -5.94 18.95 34.79
C VAL A 415 -6.66 19.56 36.01
N ALA A 416 -7.00 20.82 35.97
CA ALA A 416 -7.64 21.52 37.08
C ALA A 416 -9.16 21.23 37.19
N PHE A 417 -9.82 20.94 36.07
CA PHE A 417 -11.28 20.77 36.02
C PHE A 417 -11.84 19.71 37.00
N PRO A 418 -11.29 18.47 37.06
CA PRO A 418 -11.78 17.48 38.01
C PRO A 418 -11.69 17.96 39.47
N TYR A 419 -10.59 18.63 39.81
CA TYR A 419 -10.41 19.15 41.18
C TYR A 419 -11.40 20.27 41.50
N LEU A 420 -11.77 21.10 40.50
CA LEU A 420 -12.78 22.15 40.69
C LEU A 420 -14.14 21.57 41.08
N PHE A 421 -14.52 20.45 40.46
CA PHE A 421 -15.82 19.81 40.71
C PHE A 421 -15.81 18.82 41.88
N MET A 422 -14.70 18.10 42.11
CA MET A 422 -14.58 17.09 43.14
C MET A 422 -14.02 17.66 44.48
N GLY A 423 -13.23 18.73 44.43
CA GLY A 423 -12.59 19.32 45.61
C GLY A 423 -13.57 19.68 46.71
N PRO A 424 -14.71 20.34 46.47
CA PRO A 424 -15.73 20.60 47.49
C PRO A 424 -16.22 19.34 48.21
N TYR A 425 -16.34 18.21 47.52
CA TYR A 425 -16.76 16.95 48.17
C TYR A 425 -15.67 16.33 49.01
N PHE A 426 -14.41 16.52 48.63
CA PHE A 426 -13.27 16.11 49.45
C PHE A 426 -13.21 16.92 50.76
N PHE A 427 -13.35 18.25 50.70
CA PHE A 427 -13.37 19.08 51.90
C PHE A 427 -14.59 18.87 52.81
N LEU A 428 -15.65 18.25 52.30
CA LEU A 428 -16.84 17.84 53.06
C LEU A 428 -16.75 16.37 53.55
N ASP A 429 -15.58 15.73 53.45
CA ASP A 429 -15.32 14.32 53.78
C ASP A 429 -16.28 13.31 53.09
N ARG A 430 -16.84 13.67 51.93
CA ARG A 430 -17.72 12.78 51.14
C ARG A 430 -16.97 11.84 50.22
N ILE A 431 -15.75 12.19 49.83
CA ILE A 431 -14.85 11.38 49.03
C ILE A 431 -13.44 11.40 49.62
N THR A 432 -12.67 10.33 49.37
CA THR A 432 -11.28 10.25 49.82
C THR A 432 -10.33 10.96 48.84
N LEU A 433 -9.09 11.22 49.28
CA LEU A 433 -8.04 11.74 48.42
C LEU A 433 -7.75 10.80 47.24
N GLY A 434 -7.80 9.48 47.47
CA GLY A 434 -7.66 8.47 46.44
C GLY A 434 -8.80 8.51 45.41
N GLN A 435 -10.04 8.69 45.85
CA GLN A 435 -11.17 8.86 44.90
C GLN A 435 -11.06 10.17 44.11
N LEU A 436 -10.61 11.25 44.71
CA LEU A 436 -10.35 12.50 44.02
C LEU A 436 -9.30 12.32 42.91
N GLN A 437 -8.18 11.68 43.24
CA GLN A 437 -7.11 11.40 42.27
C GLN A 437 -7.54 10.42 41.18
N GLN A 438 -8.28 9.38 41.54
CA GLN A 438 -8.88 8.41 40.64
C GLN A 438 -9.79 9.10 39.62
N GLY A 439 -10.67 9.99 40.08
CA GLY A 439 -11.57 10.76 39.24
C GLY A 439 -10.84 11.70 38.28
N ALA A 440 -9.78 12.37 38.75
CA ALA A 440 -8.94 13.25 37.95
C ALA A 440 -8.26 12.48 36.81
N GLN A 441 -7.71 11.29 37.10
CA GLN A 441 -7.12 10.41 36.08
C GLN A 441 -8.19 9.90 35.07
N ALA A 442 -9.34 9.46 35.57
CA ALA A 442 -10.43 8.98 34.72
C ALA A 442 -10.98 10.07 33.79
N PHE A 443 -11.12 11.30 34.30
CA PHE A 443 -11.49 12.47 33.50
C PHE A 443 -10.48 12.72 32.37
N GLY A 444 -9.18 12.65 32.68
CA GLY A 444 -8.11 12.80 31.71
C GLY A 444 -8.21 11.77 30.58
N GLN A 445 -8.48 10.50 30.92
CA GLN A 445 -8.64 9.42 29.93
C GLN A 445 -9.87 9.61 29.01
N VAL A 446 -11.02 10.02 29.61
CA VAL A 446 -12.22 10.33 28.81
C VAL A 446 -11.98 11.51 27.87
N ASN A 447 -11.35 12.59 28.38
CA ASN A 447 -11.02 13.76 27.58
C ASN A 447 -10.03 13.42 26.44
N ALA A 448 -8.99 12.63 26.71
CA ALA A 448 -8.02 12.18 25.70
C ALA A 448 -8.71 11.33 24.61
N SER A 449 -9.57 10.40 25.00
CA SER A 449 -10.30 9.55 24.05
C SER A 449 -11.27 10.33 23.17
N LEU A 450 -11.99 11.31 23.72
CA LEU A 450 -12.86 12.19 22.93
C LEU A 450 -12.06 13.08 21.99
N SER A 451 -10.91 13.61 22.43
CA SER A 451 -10.03 14.44 21.59
C SER A 451 -9.38 13.66 20.45
N PHE A 452 -9.15 12.35 20.61
CA PHE A 452 -8.63 11.50 19.57
C PHE A 452 -9.53 11.48 18.33
N PHE A 453 -10.86 11.30 18.48
CA PHE A 453 -11.77 11.24 17.34
C PHE A 453 -11.76 12.50 16.47
N ILE A 454 -11.40 13.61 17.06
CA ILE A 454 -11.30 14.90 16.39
C ILE A 454 -9.99 14.99 15.60
N SER A 455 -8.88 14.59 16.23
CA SER A 455 -7.58 14.59 15.58
C SER A 455 -7.50 13.53 14.46
N ALA A 456 -8.22 12.43 14.60
CA ALA A 456 -8.31 11.36 13.58
C ALA A 456 -8.91 11.84 12.25
N TYR A 457 -9.72 12.91 12.24
CA TYR A 457 -10.34 13.43 11.01
C TYR A 457 -9.31 13.83 9.94
N THR A 458 -8.25 14.52 10.31
CA THR A 458 -7.19 14.94 9.38
C THR A 458 -6.43 13.74 8.83
N THR A 459 -6.15 12.76 9.69
CA THR A 459 -5.51 11.50 9.30
C THR A 459 -6.41 10.70 8.36
N LEU A 460 -7.71 10.65 8.62
CA LEU A 460 -8.70 10.00 7.73
C LEU A 460 -8.78 10.66 6.36
N ALA A 461 -8.68 11.99 6.27
CA ALA A 461 -8.69 12.70 5.00
C ALA A 461 -7.44 12.38 4.15
N ALA A 462 -6.25 12.39 4.76
CA ALA A 462 -5.00 11.99 4.10
C ALA A 462 -5.03 10.51 3.68
N TYR A 463 -5.56 9.65 4.55
CA TYR A 463 -5.71 8.23 4.29
C TYR A 463 -6.67 7.97 3.12
N LYS A 464 -7.81 8.69 3.06
CA LYS A 464 -8.73 8.60 1.92
C LYS A 464 -8.03 8.94 0.60
N ALA A 465 -7.22 9.99 0.56
CA ALA A 465 -6.47 10.35 -0.64
C ALA A 465 -5.51 9.23 -1.08
N THR A 466 -4.84 8.56 -0.14
CA THR A 466 -3.98 7.41 -0.43
C THR A 466 -4.77 6.23 -1.00
N ILE A 467 -5.96 5.94 -0.44
CA ILE A 467 -6.86 4.89 -0.92
C ILE A 467 -7.32 5.19 -2.35
N ASP A 468 -7.79 6.41 -2.60
CA ASP A 468 -8.30 6.83 -3.91
C ASP A 468 -7.22 6.66 -4.99
N ARG A 469 -5.95 6.99 -4.68
CA ARG A 469 -4.82 6.78 -5.60
C ARG A 469 -4.52 5.30 -5.86
N LEU A 470 -4.52 4.46 -4.83
CA LEU A 470 -4.30 3.02 -5.00
C LEU A 470 -5.43 2.37 -5.79
N VAL A 471 -6.69 2.73 -5.54
CA VAL A 471 -7.85 2.24 -6.31
C VAL A 471 -7.73 2.66 -7.78
N THR A 472 -7.40 3.93 -8.04
CA THR A 472 -7.19 4.41 -9.41
C THR A 472 -6.08 3.63 -10.12
N PHE A 473 -5.01 3.29 -9.40
CA PHE A 473 -3.91 2.48 -9.93
C PHE A 473 -4.34 1.02 -10.20
N GLU A 474 -5.08 0.39 -9.27
CA GLU A 474 -5.63 -0.97 -9.49
C GLU A 474 -6.61 -1.02 -10.66
N ASP A 475 -7.48 -0.03 -10.78
CA ASP A 475 -8.43 0.09 -11.90
C ASP A 475 -7.69 0.28 -13.23
N ALA A 476 -6.60 1.06 -13.24
CA ALA A 476 -5.78 1.25 -14.43
C ALA A 476 -5.06 -0.05 -14.85
N MET A 477 -4.50 -0.79 -13.89
CA MET A 477 -3.92 -2.12 -14.15
C MET A 477 -4.99 -3.08 -14.66
N GLY A 478 -6.15 -3.16 -13.99
CA GLY A 478 -7.25 -4.05 -14.39
C GLY A 478 -7.77 -3.76 -15.81
N ARG A 479 -7.88 -2.48 -16.18
CA ARG A 479 -8.22 -2.11 -17.56
C ARG A 479 -7.12 -2.51 -18.54
N ALA A 480 -5.86 -2.29 -18.20
CA ALA A 480 -4.73 -2.65 -19.06
C ALA A 480 -4.57 -4.19 -19.24
N GLU A 481 -4.88 -4.98 -18.21
CA GLU A 481 -4.91 -6.45 -18.29
C GLU A 481 -5.91 -6.97 -19.34
N VAL A 482 -7.03 -6.27 -19.51
CA VAL A 482 -8.09 -6.63 -20.47
C VAL A 482 -7.79 -6.14 -21.90
N ILE A 483 -7.00 -5.07 -22.05
CA ILE A 483 -6.62 -4.55 -23.37
C ILE A 483 -5.84 -5.61 -24.16
N GLY A 484 -6.30 -5.89 -25.39
CA GLY A 484 -5.69 -6.90 -26.25
C GLY A 484 -6.10 -8.35 -25.93
N THR A 485 -7.09 -8.55 -25.03
CA THR A 485 -7.66 -9.88 -24.76
C THR A 485 -9.11 -10.02 -25.22
N VAL A 486 -9.80 -8.87 -25.42
CA VAL A 486 -11.19 -8.82 -25.89
C VAL A 486 -11.20 -8.28 -27.33
N PRO A 487 -11.95 -8.91 -28.26
CA PRO A 487 -12.06 -8.42 -29.64
C PRO A 487 -12.60 -6.97 -29.72
N PRO A 488 -12.11 -6.15 -30.68
CA PRO A 488 -11.08 -6.49 -31.66
C PRO A 488 -9.67 -6.45 -31.06
N HIS A 489 -8.85 -7.47 -31.35
CA HIS A 489 -7.43 -7.53 -30.95
C HIS A 489 -6.61 -8.23 -32.03
N ILE A 490 -5.32 -8.04 -32.01
CA ILE A 490 -4.38 -8.76 -32.89
C ILE A 490 -4.15 -10.14 -32.28
N GLU A 491 -4.62 -11.19 -32.99
CA GLU A 491 -4.45 -12.56 -32.54
C GLU A 491 -3.08 -13.09 -32.95
N ARG A 492 -2.29 -13.55 -31.98
CA ARG A 492 -1.00 -14.18 -32.24
C ARG A 492 -1.16 -15.69 -32.14
N LYS A 493 -0.96 -16.40 -33.25
CA LYS A 493 -1.04 -17.86 -33.34
C LYS A 493 0.32 -18.48 -33.56
N THR A 494 0.48 -19.72 -33.15
CA THR A 494 1.61 -20.56 -33.52
C THR A 494 1.26 -21.36 -34.75
N ALA A 495 2.11 -21.32 -35.79
CA ALA A 495 1.92 -22.06 -37.02
C ALA A 495 3.10 -23.01 -37.24
N PRO A 496 2.84 -24.18 -37.87
CA PRO A 496 3.90 -25.15 -38.18
C PRO A 496 4.81 -24.67 -39.34
N GLU A 497 4.40 -23.65 -40.07
CA GLU A 497 5.14 -23.07 -41.20
C GLU A 497 6.39 -22.33 -40.68
N ASN A 498 7.53 -22.47 -41.36
CA ASN A 498 8.76 -21.74 -41.03
C ASN A 498 8.74 -20.32 -41.62
N ALA A 499 7.65 -19.59 -41.38
CA ALA A 499 7.41 -18.25 -41.87
C ALA A 499 6.63 -17.45 -40.81
N LEU A 500 6.88 -16.15 -40.71
CA LEU A 500 6.01 -15.23 -39.97
C LEU A 500 4.97 -14.72 -40.99
N VAL A 501 3.72 -15.11 -40.79
CA VAL A 501 2.61 -14.79 -41.68
C VAL A 501 1.65 -13.82 -41.05
N ILE A 502 1.37 -12.76 -41.77
CA ILE A 502 0.42 -11.71 -41.39
C ILE A 502 -0.83 -11.86 -42.25
N ARG A 503 -2.02 -11.88 -41.61
CA ARG A 503 -3.31 -11.96 -42.33
C ARG A 503 -4.29 -10.93 -41.76
N ASP A 504 -4.89 -10.15 -42.66
CA ASP A 504 -5.93 -9.16 -42.36
C ASP A 504 -5.56 -8.23 -41.18
N LEU A 505 -4.26 -7.92 -41.06
CA LEU A 505 -3.75 -7.12 -39.96
C LEU A 505 -4.12 -5.64 -40.14
N ARG A 506 -4.78 -5.12 -39.16
CA ARG A 506 -5.11 -3.71 -39.02
C ARG A 506 -4.51 -3.19 -37.71
N VAL A 507 -3.60 -2.24 -37.82
CA VAL A 507 -2.95 -1.63 -36.67
C VAL A 507 -3.56 -0.26 -36.43
N ASP A 508 -4.17 -0.10 -35.26
CA ASP A 508 -4.86 1.13 -34.87
C ASP A 508 -4.11 1.85 -33.75
N LEU A 509 -4.31 3.16 -33.62
CA LEU A 509 -3.87 3.94 -32.45
C LEU A 509 -4.88 3.78 -31.30
N PRO A 510 -4.50 4.13 -30.05
CA PRO A 510 -5.39 3.99 -28.88
C PRO A 510 -6.76 4.68 -29.00
N HIS A 511 -6.83 5.73 -29.81
CA HIS A 511 -8.06 6.46 -30.10
C HIS A 511 -8.79 5.99 -31.36
N GLY A 512 -8.45 4.81 -31.88
CA GLY A 512 -9.16 4.13 -32.95
C GLY A 512 -8.79 4.55 -34.38
N VAL A 513 -7.80 5.43 -34.56
CA VAL A 513 -7.31 5.80 -35.89
C VAL A 513 -6.43 4.70 -36.45
N ARG A 514 -6.79 4.15 -37.63
CA ARG A 514 -5.99 3.16 -38.35
C ARG A 514 -4.74 3.80 -38.93
N ILE A 515 -3.58 3.13 -38.77
CA ILE A 515 -2.29 3.60 -39.29
C ILE A 515 -1.67 2.63 -40.28
N VAL A 516 -1.89 1.31 -40.12
CA VAL A 516 -1.35 0.29 -41.04
C VAL A 516 -2.44 -0.74 -41.34
N GLU A 517 -2.51 -1.17 -42.60
CA GLU A 517 -3.39 -2.25 -43.06
C GLU A 517 -2.61 -3.21 -43.97
N ILE A 518 -2.66 -4.49 -43.65
CA ILE A 518 -1.94 -5.55 -44.39
C ILE A 518 -2.91 -6.72 -44.60
N ASP A 519 -3.33 -6.96 -45.83
CA ASP A 519 -4.20 -8.10 -46.17
C ASP A 519 -3.45 -9.42 -46.00
N ARG A 520 -2.24 -9.49 -46.56
CA ARG A 520 -1.35 -10.63 -46.40
C ARG A 520 0.10 -10.22 -46.60
N LEU A 521 0.95 -10.71 -45.72
CA LEU A 521 2.41 -10.56 -45.84
C LEU A 521 3.09 -11.80 -45.26
N ASP A 522 3.85 -12.50 -46.09
CA ASP A 522 4.62 -13.67 -45.68
C ASP A 522 6.10 -13.30 -45.61
N LEU A 523 6.70 -13.39 -44.43
CA LEU A 523 8.12 -13.25 -44.21
C LEU A 523 8.69 -14.66 -44.02
N ARG A 524 9.60 -15.07 -44.91
CA ARG A 524 10.15 -16.44 -44.92
C ARG A 524 11.41 -16.54 -44.10
N ALA A 525 11.60 -17.65 -43.43
CA ALA A 525 12.84 -17.90 -42.69
C ALA A 525 14.05 -17.93 -43.65
N GLY A 526 15.14 -17.28 -43.28
CA GLY A 526 16.34 -17.17 -44.09
C GLY A 526 16.30 -16.10 -45.18
N GLU A 527 15.20 -15.34 -45.31
CA GLU A 527 15.06 -14.23 -46.26
C GLU A 527 15.15 -12.89 -45.53
N PRO A 528 16.30 -12.19 -45.51
CA PRO A 528 16.40 -10.89 -44.88
C PRO A 528 15.54 -9.83 -45.57
N VAL A 529 14.73 -9.10 -44.81
CA VAL A 529 13.76 -8.14 -45.33
C VAL A 529 14.02 -6.73 -44.80
N LEU A 530 14.07 -5.75 -45.72
CA LEU A 530 14.18 -4.32 -45.39
C LEU A 530 12.81 -3.65 -45.51
N VAL A 531 12.30 -3.09 -44.41
CA VAL A 531 11.06 -2.33 -44.39
C VAL A 531 11.37 -0.84 -44.42
N ASN A 532 10.95 -0.20 -45.49
CA ASN A 532 11.10 1.24 -45.70
C ASN A 532 9.75 1.98 -45.59
N GLY A 533 9.76 3.28 -45.80
CA GLY A 533 8.58 4.16 -45.83
C GLY A 533 8.81 5.48 -45.14
N PRO A 534 7.98 6.49 -45.36
CA PRO A 534 8.14 7.82 -44.76
C PRO A 534 8.07 7.79 -43.22
N SER A 535 8.59 8.83 -42.59
CA SER A 535 8.45 8.98 -41.14
C SER A 535 6.97 9.10 -40.76
N GLY A 536 6.55 8.39 -39.69
CA GLY A 536 5.15 8.37 -39.27
C GLY A 536 4.25 7.36 -39.97
N SER A 537 4.75 6.56 -40.96
CA SER A 537 3.96 5.53 -41.65
C SER A 537 3.62 4.28 -40.82
N GLY A 538 3.94 4.27 -39.53
CA GLY A 538 3.56 3.18 -38.61
C GLY A 538 4.52 1.98 -38.55
N LYS A 539 5.73 2.06 -39.17
CA LYS A 539 6.74 0.97 -39.18
C LYS A 539 7.05 0.41 -37.79
N SER A 540 7.44 1.27 -36.85
CA SER A 540 7.76 0.84 -35.49
C SER A 540 6.53 0.27 -34.75
N THR A 541 5.33 0.77 -35.06
CA THR A 541 4.09 0.23 -34.47
C THR A 541 3.77 -1.15 -35.05
N LEU A 542 4.01 -1.35 -36.35
CA LEU A 542 3.92 -2.67 -36.98
C LEU A 542 4.88 -3.67 -36.30
N PHE A 543 6.15 -3.28 -36.08
CA PHE A 543 7.10 -4.16 -35.38
C PHE A 543 6.69 -4.50 -33.96
N ARG A 544 6.09 -3.55 -33.25
CA ARG A 544 5.51 -3.80 -31.91
C ARG A 544 4.31 -4.77 -31.99
N ALA A 545 3.50 -4.68 -33.04
CA ALA A 545 2.41 -5.63 -33.28
C ALA A 545 2.95 -7.04 -33.58
N LEU A 546 3.98 -7.17 -34.42
CA LEU A 546 4.66 -8.43 -34.71
C LEU A 546 5.32 -9.04 -33.46
N ALA A 547 5.92 -8.20 -32.62
CA ALA A 547 6.49 -8.61 -31.34
C ALA A 547 5.42 -8.98 -30.29
N GLY A 548 4.13 -8.71 -30.55
CA GLY A 548 3.00 -9.05 -29.67
C GLY A 548 2.82 -8.10 -28.48
N ILE A 549 3.42 -6.91 -28.52
CA ILE A 549 3.29 -5.91 -27.43
C ILE A 549 2.29 -4.79 -27.76
N TRP A 550 1.90 -4.61 -29.03
CA TRP A 550 0.91 -3.61 -29.43
C TRP A 550 -0.51 -4.15 -29.34
N PRO A 551 -1.37 -3.58 -28.49
CA PRO A 551 -2.67 -4.20 -28.20
C PRO A 551 -3.84 -3.68 -29.05
N TYR A 552 -3.63 -2.65 -29.89
CA TYR A 552 -4.70 -2.00 -30.63
C TYR A 552 -4.69 -2.41 -32.10
N GLY A 553 -5.80 -2.99 -32.54
CA GLY A 553 -5.95 -3.45 -33.91
C GLY A 553 -6.75 -4.74 -34.02
N SER A 554 -6.68 -5.39 -35.16
CA SER A 554 -7.32 -6.68 -35.44
C SER A 554 -6.51 -7.46 -36.48
N GLY A 555 -6.81 -8.72 -36.65
CA GLY A 555 -6.14 -9.61 -37.63
C GLY A 555 -5.28 -10.66 -36.93
N GLU A 556 -4.52 -11.40 -37.72
CA GLU A 556 -3.75 -12.56 -37.28
C GLU A 556 -2.28 -12.40 -37.60
N VAL A 557 -1.43 -12.79 -36.67
CA VAL A 557 0.02 -12.90 -36.82
C VAL A 557 0.44 -14.31 -36.43
N ASP A 558 0.73 -15.14 -37.46
CA ASP A 558 1.23 -16.48 -37.24
C ASP A 558 2.73 -16.46 -37.05
N VAL A 559 3.18 -17.00 -35.94
CA VAL A 559 4.61 -17.10 -35.57
C VAL A 559 5.02 -18.56 -35.60
N PRO A 560 6.17 -18.90 -36.20
CA PRO A 560 6.65 -20.29 -36.26
C PRO A 560 6.75 -20.90 -34.84
N GLU A 561 6.26 -22.15 -34.72
CA GLU A 561 6.27 -22.84 -33.41
C GLU A 561 7.70 -23.09 -32.92
N GLY A 562 7.92 -22.81 -31.62
CA GLY A 562 9.22 -23.00 -30.98
C GLY A 562 10.33 -22.03 -31.40
N ARG A 563 10.02 -21.04 -32.25
CA ARG A 563 10.98 -20.03 -32.72
C ARG A 563 10.93 -18.76 -31.88
N SER A 564 12.12 -18.24 -31.59
CA SER A 564 12.30 -17.01 -30.81
C SER A 564 12.28 -15.77 -31.69
N VAL A 565 11.55 -14.74 -31.26
CA VAL A 565 11.50 -13.43 -31.94
C VAL A 565 12.04 -12.36 -31.00
N MET A 566 13.09 -11.65 -31.44
CA MET A 566 13.71 -10.56 -30.67
C MET A 566 13.55 -9.24 -31.43
N LEU A 567 13.02 -8.23 -30.75
CA LEU A 567 12.92 -6.85 -31.26
C LEU A 567 13.96 -5.97 -30.58
N LEU A 568 14.82 -5.33 -31.36
CA LEU A 568 15.71 -4.28 -30.90
C LEU A 568 15.16 -2.91 -31.31
N PRO A 569 14.77 -2.08 -30.33
CA PRO A 569 14.25 -0.75 -30.60
C PRO A 569 15.33 0.25 -30.96
N GLN A 570 14.94 1.38 -31.54
CA GLN A 570 15.83 2.50 -31.90
C GLN A 570 16.64 3.01 -30.69
N ARG A 571 16.03 3.09 -29.51
CA ARG A 571 16.69 3.42 -28.24
C ARG A 571 16.66 2.19 -27.32
N PRO A 572 17.80 1.50 -27.15
CA PRO A 572 17.84 0.32 -26.33
C PRO A 572 17.73 0.66 -24.84
N TYR A 573 16.99 -0.15 -24.09
CA TYR A 573 16.98 -0.10 -22.63
C TYR A 573 18.26 -0.74 -22.09
N ILE A 574 18.96 -0.04 -21.21
CA ILE A 574 20.15 -0.53 -20.52
C ILE A 574 19.85 -0.49 -19.00
N PRO A 575 19.75 -1.66 -18.34
CA PRO A 575 19.52 -1.71 -16.90
C PRO A 575 20.71 -1.11 -16.13
N GLN A 576 20.41 -0.55 -14.96
CA GLN A 576 21.43 -0.11 -14.00
C GLN A 576 22.12 -1.33 -13.38
N GLY A 577 23.37 -1.16 -12.97
CA GLY A 577 24.15 -2.22 -12.34
C GLY A 577 25.42 -2.55 -13.13
N ASN A 578 25.95 -3.78 -12.94
CA ASN A 578 27.18 -4.18 -13.61
C ASN A 578 26.97 -4.40 -15.12
N LEU A 579 28.04 -4.23 -15.89
CA LEU A 579 28.00 -4.36 -17.34
C LEU A 579 27.59 -5.79 -17.76
N ARG A 580 27.95 -6.81 -17.00
CA ARG A 580 27.57 -8.21 -17.22
C ARG A 580 26.05 -8.35 -17.25
N ALA A 581 25.33 -7.79 -16.28
CA ALA A 581 23.86 -7.79 -16.26
C ALA A 581 23.30 -6.98 -17.42
N ALA A 582 23.90 -5.82 -17.71
CA ALA A 582 23.49 -4.97 -18.80
C ALA A 582 23.57 -5.67 -20.17
N ILE A 583 24.61 -6.40 -20.46
CA ILE A 583 24.78 -7.12 -21.73
C ILE A 583 23.99 -8.43 -21.79
N SER A 584 23.77 -9.10 -20.66
CA SER A 584 23.01 -10.36 -20.61
C SER A 584 21.50 -10.17 -20.72
N TYR A 585 20.98 -8.97 -20.44
CA TYR A 585 19.56 -8.66 -20.47
C TYR A 585 18.87 -9.03 -21.81
N PRO A 586 17.70 -9.73 -21.84
CA PRO A 586 16.78 -10.00 -20.70
C PRO A 586 17.14 -11.23 -19.86
N ALA A 587 18.18 -12.00 -20.20
CA ALA A 587 18.63 -13.09 -19.34
C ALA A 587 19.29 -12.56 -18.06
N VAL A 588 19.31 -13.39 -17.02
CA VAL A 588 19.97 -13.03 -15.75
C VAL A 588 21.49 -12.93 -15.89
N ALA A 589 22.10 -12.14 -15.03
CA ALA A 589 23.56 -12.07 -14.97
C ALA A 589 24.17 -13.47 -14.70
N GLY A 590 25.15 -13.87 -15.51
CA GLY A 590 25.74 -15.21 -15.43
C GLY A 590 25.10 -16.28 -16.31
N ALA A 591 24.04 -15.95 -17.07
CA ALA A 591 23.48 -16.85 -18.07
C ALA A 591 24.44 -17.14 -19.24
N TYR A 592 25.38 -16.26 -19.51
CA TYR A 592 26.39 -16.40 -20.54
C TYR A 592 27.79 -16.43 -19.95
N ASP A 593 28.66 -17.23 -20.59
CA ASP A 593 30.07 -17.35 -20.23
C ASP A 593 30.83 -16.04 -20.55
N ASP A 594 31.80 -15.70 -19.73
CA ASP A 594 32.66 -14.52 -19.88
C ASP A 594 33.38 -14.48 -21.23
N ALA A 595 33.83 -15.63 -21.74
CA ALA A 595 34.48 -15.72 -23.03
C ALA A 595 33.53 -15.34 -24.16
N ALA A 596 32.27 -15.79 -24.10
CA ALA A 596 31.23 -15.43 -25.06
C ALA A 596 30.91 -13.92 -25.01
N ILE A 597 30.75 -13.38 -23.80
CA ILE A 597 30.47 -11.95 -23.59
C ILE A 597 31.65 -11.08 -24.18
N ARG A 598 32.89 -11.45 -23.89
CA ARG A 598 34.05 -10.76 -24.41
C ARG A 598 34.15 -10.83 -25.93
N ALA A 599 33.89 -12.01 -26.50
CA ALA A 599 33.91 -12.21 -27.96
C ALA A 599 32.86 -11.32 -28.68
N VAL A 600 31.63 -11.26 -28.18
CA VAL A 600 30.57 -10.42 -28.79
C VAL A 600 30.87 -8.93 -28.62
N LEU A 601 31.46 -8.48 -27.50
CA LEU A 601 31.89 -7.10 -27.32
C LEU A 601 32.96 -6.67 -28.35
N ILE A 602 33.90 -7.55 -28.63
CA ILE A 602 34.92 -7.32 -29.65
C ILE A 602 34.24 -7.27 -31.03
N ALA A 603 33.36 -8.22 -31.34
CA ALA A 603 32.69 -8.33 -32.63
C ALA A 603 31.85 -7.07 -32.97
N VAL A 604 31.19 -6.48 -31.97
CA VAL A 604 30.39 -5.25 -32.18
C VAL A 604 31.24 -3.95 -32.06
N GLY A 605 32.56 -4.04 -31.90
CA GLY A 605 33.44 -2.89 -31.81
C GLY A 605 33.41 -2.15 -30.47
N LEU A 606 33.24 -2.88 -29.36
CA LEU A 606 33.31 -2.34 -28.00
C LEU A 606 34.47 -2.96 -27.17
N PRO A 607 35.71 -3.03 -27.68
CA PRO A 607 36.81 -3.70 -26.98
C PRO A 607 37.19 -3.02 -25.64
N ALA A 608 36.90 -1.73 -25.47
CA ALA A 608 37.17 -0.99 -24.24
C ALA A 608 36.33 -1.50 -23.05
N LEU A 609 35.22 -2.20 -23.31
CA LEU A 609 34.31 -2.71 -22.27
C LEU A 609 34.68 -4.13 -21.81
N VAL A 610 35.54 -4.84 -22.51
CA VAL A 610 35.91 -6.25 -22.27
C VAL A 610 36.44 -6.51 -20.86
N ASN A 611 37.14 -5.56 -20.28
CA ASN A 611 37.71 -5.68 -18.93
C ASN A 611 36.89 -4.99 -17.85
N ARG A 612 35.65 -4.59 -18.17
CA ARG A 612 34.77 -3.81 -17.28
C ARG A 612 33.46 -4.52 -16.97
N LEU A 613 33.42 -5.84 -17.12
CA LEU A 613 32.15 -6.64 -16.96
C LEU A 613 31.55 -6.52 -15.57
N ASP A 614 32.38 -6.39 -14.54
CA ASP A 614 31.95 -6.31 -13.15
C ASP A 614 31.83 -4.86 -12.63
N ASP A 615 32.16 -3.86 -13.46
CA ASP A 615 31.97 -2.45 -13.12
C ASP A 615 30.48 -2.14 -12.97
N ASP A 616 30.10 -1.53 -11.85
CA ASP A 616 28.74 -1.06 -11.57
C ASP A 616 28.64 0.42 -11.94
N ASP A 617 27.76 0.75 -12.90
CA ASP A 617 27.63 2.12 -13.41
C ASP A 617 26.23 2.34 -14.03
N ASN A 618 25.88 3.60 -14.30
CA ASN A 618 24.73 3.94 -15.14
C ASN A 618 25.12 3.91 -16.63
N TRP A 619 25.25 2.71 -17.17
CA TRP A 619 25.69 2.48 -18.55
C TRP A 619 24.84 3.18 -19.59
N GLY A 620 23.55 3.38 -19.32
CA GLY A 620 22.64 4.12 -20.20
C GLY A 620 22.99 5.60 -20.36
N GLN A 621 23.63 6.21 -19.36
CA GLN A 621 24.11 7.60 -19.42
C GLN A 621 25.59 7.70 -19.83
N ARG A 622 26.38 6.68 -19.55
CA ARG A 622 27.81 6.68 -19.80
C ARG A 622 28.17 6.36 -21.24
N LEU A 623 27.40 5.48 -21.87
CA LEU A 623 27.63 5.09 -23.27
C LEU A 623 27.00 6.11 -24.23
N SER A 624 27.71 6.45 -25.28
CA SER A 624 27.16 7.23 -26.42
C SER A 624 26.02 6.44 -27.08
N GLY A 625 25.13 7.12 -27.81
CA GLY A 625 24.02 6.45 -28.52
C GLY A 625 24.48 5.33 -29.46
N GLY A 626 25.59 5.49 -30.16
CA GLY A 626 26.17 4.46 -31.00
C GLY A 626 26.71 3.26 -30.21
N GLU A 627 27.34 3.48 -29.05
CA GLU A 627 27.78 2.38 -28.16
C GLU A 627 26.60 1.64 -27.55
N GLN A 628 25.51 2.34 -27.19
CA GLN A 628 24.28 1.71 -26.72
C GLN A 628 23.68 0.82 -27.80
N GLN A 629 23.60 1.26 -29.05
CA GLN A 629 23.10 0.43 -30.17
C GLN A 629 24.00 -0.79 -30.40
N ARG A 630 25.34 -0.63 -30.39
CA ARG A 630 26.26 -1.78 -30.46
C ARG A 630 26.07 -2.76 -29.30
N LEU A 631 25.85 -2.28 -28.09
CA LEU A 631 25.56 -3.13 -26.94
C LEU A 631 24.24 -3.91 -27.11
N ALA A 632 23.21 -3.30 -27.71
CA ALA A 632 21.96 -3.99 -28.02
C ALA A 632 22.14 -5.10 -29.06
N ILE A 633 22.95 -4.87 -30.08
CA ILE A 633 23.31 -5.92 -31.04
C ILE A 633 24.11 -7.04 -30.36
N ALA A 634 25.08 -6.72 -29.48
CA ALA A 634 25.79 -7.72 -28.70
C ALA A 634 24.84 -8.67 -27.94
N ARG A 635 23.74 -8.15 -27.39
CA ARG A 635 22.68 -8.97 -26.78
C ARG A 635 22.03 -9.95 -27.76
N ALA A 636 21.73 -9.50 -28.98
CA ALA A 636 21.19 -10.38 -30.01
C ALA A 636 22.19 -11.46 -30.40
N LEU A 637 23.49 -11.13 -30.49
CA LEU A 637 24.54 -12.11 -30.80
C LEU A 637 24.68 -13.18 -29.69
N LEU A 638 24.43 -12.81 -28.41
CA LEU A 638 24.41 -13.75 -27.28
C LEU A 638 23.14 -14.61 -27.29
N ALA A 639 22.00 -13.98 -27.51
CA ALA A 639 20.69 -14.63 -27.43
C ALA A 639 20.41 -15.55 -28.63
N LYS A 640 21.02 -15.31 -29.79
CA LYS A 640 20.85 -16.05 -31.05
C LYS A 640 19.39 -16.31 -31.40
N PRO A 641 18.56 -15.25 -31.57
CA PRO A 641 17.15 -15.43 -31.88
C PRO A 641 16.96 -16.01 -33.28
N ASP A 642 15.85 -16.74 -33.51
CA ASP A 642 15.48 -17.22 -34.85
C ASP A 642 15.03 -16.07 -35.75
N TRP A 643 14.38 -15.06 -35.17
CA TRP A 643 13.94 -13.85 -35.85
C TRP A 643 14.44 -12.62 -35.11
N LEU A 644 15.13 -11.73 -35.84
CA LEU A 644 15.67 -10.48 -35.33
C LEU A 644 15.01 -9.30 -36.04
N LEU A 645 14.15 -8.56 -35.30
CA LEU A 645 13.52 -7.34 -35.78
C LEU A 645 14.36 -6.14 -35.34
N LEU A 646 14.84 -5.34 -36.27
CA LEU A 646 15.69 -4.18 -36.02
C LEU A 646 14.94 -2.87 -36.35
N ASP A 647 14.48 -2.15 -35.34
CA ASP A 647 13.76 -0.87 -35.51
C ASP A 647 14.77 0.29 -35.44
N GLU A 648 15.32 0.66 -36.60
CA GLU A 648 16.36 1.70 -36.72
C GLU A 648 17.53 1.51 -35.73
N ALA A 649 17.89 0.26 -35.43
CA ALA A 649 18.81 -0.10 -34.35
C ALA A 649 20.27 0.27 -34.66
N SER A 650 20.56 0.84 -35.82
CA SER A 650 21.87 1.37 -36.28
C SER A 650 21.85 2.88 -36.60
N SER A 651 20.75 3.58 -36.32
CA SER A 651 20.55 4.99 -36.74
C SER A 651 21.57 5.97 -36.15
N ALA A 652 22.15 5.69 -34.98
CA ALA A 652 23.19 6.52 -34.34
C ALA A 652 24.63 6.21 -34.81
N LEU A 653 24.80 5.25 -35.71
CA LEU A 653 26.11 4.87 -36.26
C LEU A 653 26.37 5.58 -37.58
N ASP A 654 27.64 5.76 -37.90
CA ASP A 654 28.06 6.12 -39.28
C ASP A 654 27.93 4.91 -40.23
N GLU A 655 27.91 5.14 -41.52
CA GLU A 655 27.72 4.11 -42.53
C GLU A 655 28.80 3.01 -42.49
N LYS A 656 30.02 3.33 -42.15
CA LYS A 656 31.09 2.36 -42.01
C LYS A 656 30.89 1.45 -40.82
N SER A 657 30.53 2.02 -39.67
CA SER A 657 30.24 1.29 -38.44
C SER A 657 28.98 0.44 -38.59
N GLU A 658 27.95 0.94 -39.29
CA GLU A 658 26.72 0.20 -39.60
C GLU A 658 27.05 -1.04 -40.46
N ARG A 659 27.87 -0.90 -41.53
CA ARG A 659 28.29 -2.02 -42.35
C ARG A 659 29.01 -3.09 -41.53
N VAL A 660 30.02 -2.72 -40.73
CA VAL A 660 30.76 -3.66 -39.87
C VAL A 660 29.81 -4.40 -38.92
N LEU A 661 28.81 -3.70 -38.41
CA LEU A 661 27.85 -4.29 -37.48
C LEU A 661 26.95 -5.32 -38.19
N TYR A 662 26.42 -5.04 -39.39
CA TYR A 662 25.60 -6.00 -40.15
C TYR A 662 26.45 -7.18 -40.65
N GLU A 663 27.72 -6.98 -41.03
CA GLU A 663 28.66 -8.06 -41.33
C GLU A 663 28.88 -8.98 -40.09
N ALA A 664 29.02 -8.38 -38.89
CA ALA A 664 29.15 -9.13 -37.66
C ALA A 664 27.85 -9.93 -37.33
N ILE A 665 26.66 -9.35 -37.56
CA ILE A 665 25.41 -10.04 -37.40
C ILE A 665 25.34 -11.23 -38.38
N ALA A 666 25.57 -11.03 -39.65
CA ALA A 666 25.51 -12.07 -40.68
C ALA A 666 26.51 -13.21 -40.39
N ALA A 667 27.71 -12.90 -39.94
CA ALA A 667 28.71 -13.91 -39.59
C ALA A 667 28.40 -14.70 -38.32
N ALA A 668 27.87 -14.04 -37.30
CA ALA A 668 27.58 -14.68 -36.00
C ALA A 668 26.19 -15.36 -35.92
N LEU A 669 25.23 -14.94 -36.77
CA LEU A 669 23.84 -15.37 -36.78
C LEU A 669 23.38 -15.85 -38.16
N PRO A 670 24.02 -16.87 -38.77
CA PRO A 670 23.73 -17.29 -40.16
C PRO A 670 22.33 -17.87 -40.32
N ASP A 671 21.75 -18.43 -39.27
CA ASP A 671 20.40 -19.06 -39.26
C ASP A 671 19.30 -18.08 -38.82
N THR A 672 19.63 -16.85 -38.44
CA THR A 672 18.67 -15.83 -37.98
C THR A 672 18.06 -15.08 -39.17
N THR A 673 16.77 -14.98 -39.21
CA THR A 673 16.06 -14.14 -40.19
C THR A 673 16.03 -12.69 -39.72
N ILE A 674 16.61 -11.79 -40.49
CA ILE A 674 16.71 -10.38 -40.14
C ILE A 674 15.60 -9.60 -40.85
N VAL A 675 14.81 -8.82 -40.10
CA VAL A 675 13.85 -7.85 -40.63
C VAL A 675 14.22 -6.48 -40.08
N SER A 676 14.68 -5.57 -40.92
CA SER A 676 15.15 -4.25 -40.51
C SER A 676 14.24 -3.13 -40.98
N ILE A 677 13.98 -2.15 -40.14
CA ILE A 677 13.52 -0.83 -40.53
C ILE A 677 14.73 0.07 -40.68
N GLY A 678 14.87 0.72 -41.84
CA GLY A 678 15.97 1.67 -42.08
C GLY A 678 15.73 2.51 -43.32
N HIS A 679 16.45 3.64 -43.40
CA HIS A 679 16.31 4.58 -44.50
C HIS A 679 17.58 4.72 -45.34
N ARG A 680 18.69 4.11 -44.92
CA ARG A 680 19.99 4.21 -45.59
C ARG A 680 20.13 3.20 -46.74
N SER A 681 20.67 3.64 -47.84
CA SER A 681 20.92 2.78 -48.99
C SER A 681 21.92 1.64 -48.71
N THR A 682 22.83 1.83 -47.75
CA THR A 682 23.80 0.82 -47.28
C THR A 682 23.17 -0.46 -46.79
N LEU A 683 21.97 -0.37 -46.20
CA LEU A 683 21.23 -1.54 -45.68
C LEU A 683 20.70 -2.45 -46.78
N ALA A 684 20.46 -1.94 -47.98
CA ALA A 684 19.96 -2.73 -49.08
C ALA A 684 20.92 -3.88 -49.49
N ALA A 685 22.20 -3.75 -49.22
CA ALA A 685 23.21 -4.78 -49.49
C ALA A 685 23.07 -6.04 -48.60
N PHE A 686 22.43 -5.90 -47.44
CA PHE A 686 22.27 -6.96 -46.44
C PHE A 686 20.86 -7.59 -46.44
N HIS A 687 19.97 -7.17 -47.35
CA HIS A 687 18.58 -7.64 -47.40
C HIS A 687 18.23 -8.08 -48.84
N ASP A 688 17.57 -9.23 -48.93
CA ASP A 688 17.20 -9.82 -50.20
C ASP A 688 15.86 -9.29 -50.73
N ARG A 689 15.00 -8.81 -49.84
CA ARG A 689 13.67 -8.30 -50.19
C ARG A 689 13.47 -6.92 -49.57
N ARG A 690 12.77 -6.05 -50.28
CA ARG A 690 12.42 -4.72 -49.82
C ARG A 690 10.90 -4.50 -49.82
N ILE A 691 10.34 -4.08 -48.73
CA ILE A 691 8.94 -3.74 -48.53
C ILE A 691 8.85 -2.24 -48.21
N ASP A 692 8.07 -1.50 -48.97
CA ASP A 692 7.85 -0.08 -48.75
C ASP A 692 6.45 0.13 -48.15
N LEU A 693 6.38 0.72 -46.94
CA LEU A 693 5.13 0.99 -46.25
C LEU A 693 4.63 2.38 -46.69
N GLN A 694 3.79 2.42 -47.72
CA GLN A 694 3.34 3.64 -48.37
C GLN A 694 1.98 4.10 -47.81
N PRO A 695 1.88 5.34 -47.34
CA PRO A 695 0.59 5.95 -47.00
C PRO A 695 -0.27 6.10 -48.28
N MET A 696 -1.49 5.63 -48.22
CA MET A 696 -2.49 5.79 -49.28
C MET A 696 -3.32 7.06 -49.09
N ASP A 697 -4.20 7.37 -50.01
CA ASP A 697 -5.06 8.56 -49.98
C ASP A 697 -5.96 8.63 -48.74
N ASP A 698 -6.27 7.48 -48.13
CA ASP A 698 -7.02 7.36 -46.88
C ASP A 698 -6.16 7.60 -45.61
N GLY A 699 -4.87 7.87 -45.79
CA GLY A 699 -3.92 8.06 -44.70
C GLY A 699 -3.41 6.77 -44.02
N VAL A 700 -3.89 5.61 -44.48
CA VAL A 700 -3.50 4.29 -43.98
C VAL A 700 -2.31 3.77 -44.80
N ALA A 701 -1.26 3.31 -44.13
CA ALA A 701 -0.10 2.78 -44.82
C ALA A 701 -0.32 1.29 -45.20
N ARG A 702 0.03 0.94 -46.45
CA ARG A 702 -0.01 -0.42 -46.96
C ARG A 702 1.34 -0.86 -47.49
N PRO A 703 1.70 -2.15 -47.38
CA PRO A 703 2.97 -2.67 -47.87
C PRO A 703 2.96 -2.78 -49.41
N VAL A 704 4.01 -2.28 -50.03
CA VAL A 704 4.30 -2.43 -51.45
C VAL A 704 5.62 -3.20 -51.57
N ASP A 705 5.56 -4.37 -52.21
CA ASP A 705 6.76 -5.19 -52.44
C ASP A 705 7.54 -4.58 -53.63
N LEU A 706 8.78 -4.13 -53.38
CA LEU A 706 9.60 -3.57 -54.42
C LEU A 706 10.56 -4.62 -54.96
N ALA A 707 10.58 -4.79 -56.28
CA ALA A 707 11.54 -5.66 -56.94
C ALA A 707 12.97 -5.17 -56.62
N ARG A 708 13.93 -6.10 -56.51
CA ARG A 708 15.35 -5.83 -56.22
C ARG A 708 15.91 -4.88 -57.28
N GLU A 709 16.22 -3.62 -56.95
CA GLU A 709 17.01 -2.77 -57.80
C GLU A 709 18.45 -3.32 -57.85
N PRO A 710 19.08 -3.45 -59.01
CA PRO A 710 20.47 -3.86 -59.10
C PRO A 710 21.33 -2.81 -58.40
N VAL A 711 22.11 -3.22 -57.38
CA VAL A 711 23.05 -2.37 -56.68
C VAL A 711 24.05 -1.83 -57.70
N PRO A 712 24.21 -0.51 -57.89
CA PRO A 712 25.27 0.01 -58.75
C PRO A 712 26.62 -0.39 -58.14
N VAL A 713 27.35 -1.23 -58.86
CA VAL A 713 28.72 -1.60 -58.54
C VAL A 713 29.57 -0.37 -58.81
N GLY A 714 29.92 0.38 -57.74
CA GLY A 714 30.84 1.50 -57.77
C GLY A 714 32.12 1.17 -57.04
#